data_5fddf2f262b886cb18105bc53ea7f8b5
#
_entry.id   5fddf2f262b886cb18105bc53ea7f8b5
#
_cell.length_a   1.000
_cell.length_b   1.000
_cell.length_c   1.000
_cell.angle_alpha   90.00
_cell.angle_beta   90.00
_cell.angle_gamma   90.00
#
_symmetry.space_group_name_H-M   'P 1'
#
loop_
_entity.id
_entity.type
_entity.pdbx_description
1 polymer ?
#
loop_
_entity_poly.entity_id
_entity_poly.type
_entity_poly.pdbx_seq_one_letter_code
_entity_poly.pdbx_strand_id
1 'polypeptide(L)'
;MANKTRVIFSVQAPIGSVVTVAGDFNGWDCEADELSDSQGDGNFTGTVEISDVRFEYKYLVNGIWTLANDQPWQSNDGGAANHVWPVSKGISGRVLSPLSKDPYLKPFQAKLDGRRQHRERTEDRLLDGKELGEFASAHEYYGLHEKEKEWVLREWAPNATSMRVFGEFCDWDSSRGYAFDRLNEKGDWEVCFPKTALKHQDRYRLHLTWRGGKGERLPAYARRVVQNDQTKAFDAQAWCPDSEYSWRYVRPSRKNQALLVYEAHVGIAQEEAKVGTYVEFREKTLPRIAKAGYNAIQLMALTEHPYYGSFGYHVANFFACSSRFGTPEELKELVDEAHRLGIAVIMDLVHSHATKNELEGLSTFDGTAYQYFHEGARGNHDAWDSRCFNYQKPEVLHFLLSNCRYWLDEFRIDGFRFDGVTSMLYTHHGLGVGFNSYDRYFDHTVDEDAYTYLALANQLIHEFHPDAITIAEDVSGMPGLGAAIEEGGCGFDVRMAMGVPDHWFKLTDKPDEDWNVEQLWYELTNRRQDERTLSYVESHDQALVGGKSFIFQLIDAAMYDSMACDSNDIVVDRGVALHKLARLLTLATSDAGYLTFMGNEFGHPEWLDFPREGNGWSCHYARRQWSLRDNPALRYHGLGEFDEAMINTVSGATCLSRPAELLHAHAANQVLAFRRGDLMFVFNFHPTHSHEGYAVPVPAGTPCQLSLDSDASCFAGHGRLSEEQMFSVENGTIQAYLPTRTALVLSVTSAS
;
A
#
# COMPACT_ATOMS: atom_id res chain seq x y z
N MET A 1 -23.70 -21.78 34.90
CA MET A 1 -22.34 -22.31 34.74
C MET A 1 -21.77 -21.57 33.55
N ALA A 2 -20.66 -20.88 33.74
CA ALA A 2 -20.00 -20.22 32.59
C ALA A 2 -19.57 -21.30 31.60
N ASN A 3 -19.89 -21.12 30.32
CA ASN A 3 -19.44 -22.02 29.27
C ASN A 3 -17.91 -21.91 29.19
N LYS A 4 -17.19 -22.97 29.52
CA LYS A 4 -15.76 -23.07 29.33
C LYS A 4 -15.44 -23.43 27.88
N THR A 5 -14.52 -22.73 27.30
CA THR A 5 -14.00 -23.00 25.93
C THR A 5 -12.69 -23.77 26.06
N ARG A 6 -12.49 -24.81 25.25
CA ARG A 6 -11.22 -25.52 25.16
C ARG A 6 -10.33 -24.77 24.15
N VAL A 7 -9.22 -24.24 24.64
CA VAL A 7 -8.22 -23.53 23.83
C VAL A 7 -6.97 -24.41 23.70
N ILE A 8 -6.53 -24.63 22.46
CA ILE A 8 -5.30 -25.35 22.17
C ILE A 8 -4.18 -24.32 22.01
N PHE A 9 -3.17 -24.42 22.84
CA PHE A 9 -1.94 -23.66 22.71
C PHE A 9 -0.88 -24.48 21.98
N SER A 10 -0.07 -23.81 21.13
CA SER A 10 0.98 -24.46 20.36
C SER A 10 2.16 -23.51 20.17
N VAL A 11 3.37 -23.98 20.35
CA VAL A 11 4.60 -23.19 20.10
C VAL A 11 5.75 -24.09 19.68
N GLN A 12 6.55 -23.63 18.72
CA GLN A 12 7.80 -24.28 18.34
C GLN A 12 8.91 -23.93 19.34
N ALA A 13 9.55 -24.95 19.88
CA ALA A 13 10.69 -24.82 20.79
C ALA A 13 11.69 -25.98 20.55
N PRO A 14 12.94 -25.86 21.00
CA PRO A 14 13.92 -26.94 20.89
C PRO A 14 13.42 -28.23 21.57
N ILE A 15 13.65 -29.37 20.95
CA ILE A 15 13.27 -30.68 21.49
C ILE A 15 13.87 -30.86 22.89
N GLY A 16 13.05 -31.28 23.85
CA GLY A 16 13.46 -31.44 25.26
C GLY A 16 13.37 -30.18 26.10
N SER A 17 12.82 -29.08 25.57
CA SER A 17 12.51 -27.88 26.37
C SER A 17 11.40 -28.14 27.38
N VAL A 18 11.39 -27.39 28.47
CA VAL A 18 10.24 -27.25 29.36
C VAL A 18 9.45 -26.04 28.87
N VAL A 19 8.20 -26.26 28.49
CA VAL A 19 7.35 -25.21 27.91
C VAL A 19 6.05 -25.10 28.69
N THR A 20 5.74 -23.89 29.16
CA THR A 20 4.46 -23.58 29.83
C THR A 20 3.79 -22.38 29.14
N VAL A 21 2.48 -22.21 29.36
CA VAL A 21 1.73 -21.05 28.91
C VAL A 21 1.12 -20.34 30.13
N ALA A 22 1.34 -19.04 30.22
CA ALA A 22 0.76 -18.20 31.24
C ALA A 22 0.00 -17.03 30.63
N GLY A 23 -1.08 -16.62 31.27
CA GLY A 23 -1.93 -15.54 30.77
C GLY A 23 -3.00 -15.13 31.79
N ASP A 24 -3.91 -14.23 31.40
CA ASP A 24 -4.99 -13.74 32.26
C ASP A 24 -5.83 -14.88 32.84
N PHE A 25 -6.01 -15.96 32.04
CA PHE A 25 -6.83 -17.11 32.38
C PHE A 25 -6.31 -17.94 33.58
N ASN A 26 -5.01 -17.90 33.86
CA ASN A 26 -4.39 -18.57 35.00
C ASN A 26 -3.67 -17.60 35.95
N GLY A 27 -3.97 -16.29 35.86
CA GLY A 27 -3.34 -15.25 36.68
C GLY A 27 -1.83 -15.08 36.43
N TRP A 28 -1.38 -15.42 35.23
CA TRP A 28 0.05 -15.39 34.81
C TRP A 28 0.93 -16.36 35.64
N ASP A 29 0.36 -17.48 36.10
CA ASP A 29 1.11 -18.52 36.78
C ASP A 29 1.99 -19.28 35.76
N CYS A 30 3.31 -19.15 35.93
CA CYS A 30 4.31 -19.70 35.06
C CYS A 30 4.45 -21.23 35.11
N GLU A 31 3.86 -21.88 36.11
CA GLU A 31 3.99 -23.33 36.38
C GLU A 31 2.67 -24.09 36.15
N ALA A 32 1.55 -23.39 35.95
CA ALA A 32 0.23 -23.99 35.96
C ALA A 32 -0.11 -24.85 34.74
N ASP A 33 0.26 -24.42 33.52
CA ASP A 33 -0.17 -25.03 32.27
C ASP A 33 1.04 -25.45 31.40
N GLU A 34 1.50 -26.70 31.58
CA GLU A 34 2.63 -27.27 30.84
C GLU A 34 2.17 -27.77 29.45
N LEU A 35 2.98 -27.52 28.43
CA LEU A 35 2.81 -28.01 27.07
C LEU A 35 3.77 -29.17 26.80
N SER A 36 3.34 -30.13 25.99
CA SER A 36 4.12 -31.33 25.69
C SER A 36 4.42 -31.47 24.20
N ASP A 37 5.62 -31.91 23.86
CA ASP A 37 6.04 -32.35 22.54
C ASP A 37 5.85 -33.86 22.41
N SER A 38 4.61 -34.29 22.10
CA SER A 38 4.25 -35.70 22.02
C SER A 38 4.76 -36.40 20.77
N GLN A 39 5.17 -35.65 19.76
CA GLN A 39 5.69 -36.19 18.49
C GLN A 39 7.22 -36.14 18.41
N GLY A 40 7.88 -35.43 19.30
CA GLY A 40 9.34 -35.25 19.28
C GLY A 40 9.83 -34.39 18.10
N ASP A 41 8.98 -33.51 17.60
CA ASP A 41 9.26 -32.65 16.44
C ASP A 41 9.50 -31.17 16.81
N GLY A 42 9.55 -30.89 18.12
CA GLY A 42 9.73 -29.55 18.66
C GLY A 42 8.44 -28.70 18.71
N ASN A 43 7.29 -29.29 18.36
CA ASN A 43 6.01 -28.60 18.45
C ASN A 43 5.32 -28.96 19.80
N PHE A 44 5.40 -28.04 20.74
CA PHE A 44 4.82 -28.18 22.08
C PHE A 44 3.35 -27.75 22.06
N THR A 45 2.45 -28.66 22.46
CA THR A 45 1.00 -28.42 22.47
C THR A 45 0.38 -28.76 23.80
N GLY A 46 -0.70 -28.03 24.15
CA GLY A 46 -1.50 -28.29 25.35
C GLY A 46 -2.90 -27.72 25.20
N THR A 47 -3.87 -28.28 25.97
CA THR A 47 -5.26 -27.81 25.93
C THR A 47 -5.67 -27.33 27.31
N VAL A 48 -6.16 -26.09 27.38
CA VAL A 48 -6.62 -25.46 28.66
C VAL A 48 -8.11 -25.11 28.54
N GLU A 49 -8.88 -25.36 29.59
CA GLU A 49 -10.29 -24.98 29.66
C GLU A 49 -10.44 -23.58 30.28
N ILE A 50 -10.86 -22.61 29.48
CA ILE A 50 -10.87 -21.18 29.81
C ILE A 50 -12.31 -20.66 29.81
N SER A 51 -12.67 -19.84 30.79
CA SER A 51 -13.98 -19.19 30.89
C SER A 51 -14.02 -17.80 30.30
N ASP A 52 -12.86 -17.21 29.97
CA ASP A 52 -12.75 -15.85 29.45
C ASP A 52 -12.98 -15.82 27.96
N VAL A 53 -13.70 -14.79 27.49
CA VAL A 53 -14.01 -14.60 26.08
C VAL A 53 -12.79 -14.01 25.31
N ARG A 54 -11.97 -13.23 26.01
CA ARG A 54 -10.74 -12.64 25.51
C ARG A 54 -9.73 -12.56 26.65
N PHE A 55 -8.47 -12.94 26.36
CA PHE A 55 -7.38 -12.92 27.33
C PHE A 55 -6.03 -12.73 26.63
N GLU A 56 -5.07 -12.18 27.36
CA GLU A 56 -3.66 -12.12 26.94
C GLU A 56 -2.90 -13.32 27.50
N TYR A 57 -1.90 -13.79 26.76
CA TYR A 57 -1.06 -14.92 27.17
C TYR A 57 0.32 -14.84 26.54
N LYS A 58 1.26 -15.59 27.11
CA LYS A 58 2.62 -15.73 26.58
C LYS A 58 3.18 -17.09 26.95
N TYR A 59 4.10 -17.61 26.16
CA TYR A 59 4.78 -18.86 26.46
C TYR A 59 6.03 -18.62 27.29
N LEU A 60 6.37 -19.58 28.15
CA LEU A 60 7.68 -19.68 28.75
C LEU A 60 8.39 -20.91 28.19
N VAL A 61 9.52 -20.70 27.55
CA VAL A 61 10.39 -21.76 27.04
C VAL A 61 11.66 -21.78 27.90
N ASN A 62 11.85 -22.84 28.66
CA ASN A 62 12.96 -22.96 29.63
C ASN A 62 13.05 -21.72 30.58
N GLY A 63 11.90 -21.20 31.03
CA GLY A 63 11.82 -20.05 31.92
C GLY A 63 11.99 -18.67 31.23
N ILE A 64 12.08 -18.63 29.90
CA ILE A 64 12.20 -17.38 29.12
C ILE A 64 10.89 -17.06 28.45
N TRP A 65 10.36 -15.85 28.70
CA TRP A 65 9.14 -15.35 28.05
C TRP A 65 9.30 -15.29 26.52
N THR A 66 8.51 -16.08 25.81
CA THR A 66 8.62 -16.28 24.36
C THR A 66 7.28 -16.04 23.67
N LEU A 67 7.27 -15.33 22.55
CA LEU A 67 6.13 -15.24 21.64
C LEU A 67 6.27 -16.29 20.54
N ALA A 68 5.18 -16.99 20.20
CA ALA A 68 5.14 -17.87 19.03
C ALA A 68 5.23 -17.05 17.73
N ASN A 69 5.99 -17.53 16.75
CA ASN A 69 6.26 -16.77 15.52
C ASN A 69 5.04 -16.62 14.61
N ASP A 70 4.14 -17.58 14.67
CA ASP A 70 2.95 -17.74 13.82
C ASP A 70 1.67 -17.22 14.47
N GLN A 71 1.76 -16.61 15.66
CA GLN A 71 0.60 -16.13 16.41
C GLN A 71 0.65 -14.62 16.59
N PRO A 72 -0.48 -13.92 16.36
CA PRO A 72 -0.56 -12.47 16.55
C PRO A 72 -0.41 -12.08 18.02
N TRP A 73 0.12 -10.90 18.26
CA TRP A 73 0.40 -10.33 19.58
C TRP A 73 -0.01 -8.85 19.65
N GLN A 74 -0.11 -8.30 20.84
CA GLN A 74 -0.26 -6.86 21.09
C GLN A 74 0.68 -6.41 22.22
N SER A 75 1.03 -5.12 22.23
CA SER A 75 1.68 -4.51 23.40
C SER A 75 0.63 -4.14 24.42
N ASN A 76 0.89 -4.45 25.70
CA ASN A 76 0.06 -3.99 26.81
C ASN A 76 0.47 -2.58 27.27
N ASP A 77 -0.27 -2.01 28.23
CA ASP A 77 -0.04 -0.66 28.78
C ASP A 77 1.37 -0.50 29.42
N GLY A 78 2.02 -1.59 29.78
CA GLY A 78 3.40 -1.62 30.29
C GLY A 78 4.46 -1.80 29.22
N GLY A 79 4.09 -1.84 27.94
CA GLY A 79 4.99 -2.03 26.80
C GLY A 79 5.44 -3.47 26.56
N ALA A 80 4.94 -4.45 27.32
CA ALA A 80 5.20 -5.86 27.08
C ALA A 80 4.33 -6.40 25.94
N ALA A 81 4.91 -7.21 25.07
CA ALA A 81 4.17 -7.87 23.98
C ALA A 81 3.64 -9.23 24.46
N ASN A 82 2.33 -9.46 24.27
CA ASN A 82 1.64 -10.70 24.63
C ASN A 82 0.76 -11.17 23.46
N HIS A 83 0.53 -12.48 23.34
CA HIS A 83 -0.53 -13.00 22.47
C HIS A 83 -1.90 -12.67 23.01
N VAL A 84 -2.91 -12.68 22.13
CA VAL A 84 -4.31 -12.44 22.51
C VAL A 84 -5.20 -13.52 21.90
N TRP A 85 -6.15 -14.02 22.70
CA TRP A 85 -7.20 -14.92 22.28
C TRP A 85 -8.57 -14.21 22.33
N PRO A 86 -9.48 -14.37 21.37
CA PRO A 86 -9.31 -15.12 20.12
C PRO A 86 -8.38 -14.40 19.13
N VAL A 87 -7.71 -15.19 18.31
CA VAL A 87 -6.82 -14.68 17.27
C VAL A 87 -7.65 -13.97 16.20
N SER A 88 -7.43 -12.67 16.01
CA SER A 88 -7.99 -11.96 14.85
C SER A 88 -7.21 -12.37 13.58
N LYS A 89 -7.91 -12.69 12.50
CA LYS A 89 -7.28 -12.96 11.19
C LYS A 89 -6.69 -11.65 10.65
N GLY A 90 -5.44 -11.64 10.18
CA GLY A 90 -4.82 -10.44 9.59
C GLY A 90 -3.37 -10.66 9.20
N ILE A 91 -2.78 -9.64 8.55
CA ILE A 91 -1.35 -9.53 8.25
C ILE A 91 -0.56 -9.74 9.54
N SER A 92 0.59 -10.46 9.45
CA SER A 92 1.46 -10.83 10.57
C SER A 92 1.67 -9.73 11.62
N GLY A 93 1.74 -10.10 12.88
CA GLY A 93 2.19 -9.22 13.96
C GLY A 93 1.13 -8.88 15.00
N ARG A 94 1.03 -7.62 15.37
CA ARG A 94 0.23 -7.09 16.48
C ARG A 94 -1.28 -7.29 16.28
N VAL A 95 -2.00 -7.71 17.33
CA VAL A 95 -3.46 -7.66 17.36
C VAL A 95 -3.91 -6.23 17.60
N LEU A 96 -4.88 -5.76 16.80
CA LEU A 96 -5.40 -4.42 16.96
C LEU A 96 -6.29 -4.30 18.20
N SER A 97 -6.16 -3.19 18.91
CA SER A 97 -7.03 -2.87 20.03
C SER A 97 -8.38 -2.36 19.51
N PRO A 98 -9.51 -2.79 20.10
CA PRO A 98 -10.81 -2.22 19.77
C PRO A 98 -10.86 -0.71 19.99
N LEU A 99 -11.61 0.02 19.16
CA LEU A 99 -11.82 1.47 19.30
C LEU A 99 -12.36 1.84 20.68
N SER A 100 -13.18 0.99 21.27
CA SER A 100 -13.76 1.18 22.61
C SER A 100 -12.72 1.21 23.74
N LYS A 101 -11.50 0.69 23.50
CA LYS A 101 -10.39 0.73 24.47
C LYS A 101 -9.55 1.99 24.38
N ASP A 102 -9.67 2.79 23.32
CA ASP A 102 -8.97 4.07 23.22
C ASP A 102 -9.62 5.10 24.15
N PRO A 103 -8.94 5.56 25.23
CA PRO A 103 -9.51 6.51 26.19
C PRO A 103 -9.85 7.86 25.56
N TYR A 104 -9.16 8.25 24.49
CA TYR A 104 -9.40 9.51 23.78
C TYR A 104 -10.65 9.45 22.90
N LEU A 105 -11.12 8.25 22.51
CA LEU A 105 -12.34 8.05 21.74
C LEU A 105 -13.60 7.91 22.62
N LYS A 106 -13.43 7.72 23.93
CA LYS A 106 -14.57 7.58 24.85
C LYS A 106 -15.60 8.71 24.77
N PRO A 107 -15.20 10.01 24.63
CA PRO A 107 -16.16 11.10 24.46
C PRO A 107 -16.95 11.06 23.13
N PHE A 108 -16.43 10.34 22.13
CA PHE A 108 -16.96 10.25 20.78
C PHE A 108 -17.68 8.94 20.47
N GLN A 109 -17.91 8.09 21.47
CA GLN A 109 -18.54 6.77 21.29
C GLN A 109 -19.88 6.86 20.54
N ALA A 110 -20.72 7.86 20.89
CA ALA A 110 -22.00 8.07 20.20
C ALA A 110 -21.83 8.43 18.70
N LYS A 111 -20.70 9.03 18.30
CA LYS A 111 -20.39 9.32 16.88
C LYS A 111 -19.97 8.04 16.16
N LEU A 112 -19.13 7.21 16.78
CA LEU A 112 -18.74 5.89 16.24
C LEU A 112 -19.95 4.98 16.06
N ASP A 113 -20.83 4.91 17.07
CA ASP A 113 -22.11 4.18 16.98
C ASP A 113 -22.99 4.75 15.86
N GLY A 114 -23.00 6.07 15.67
CA GLY A 114 -23.70 6.77 14.59
C GLY A 114 -23.19 6.37 13.21
N ARG A 115 -21.87 6.26 13.01
CA ARG A 115 -21.23 5.79 11.77
C ARG A 115 -21.65 4.36 11.45
N ARG A 116 -21.56 3.47 12.44
CA ARG A 116 -21.98 2.07 12.26
C ARG A 116 -23.45 2.00 11.83
N GLN A 117 -24.36 2.70 12.53
CA GLN A 117 -25.78 2.73 12.19
C GLN A 117 -26.07 3.38 10.82
N HIS A 118 -25.27 4.40 10.43
CA HIS A 118 -25.40 5.03 9.11
C HIS A 118 -25.00 4.06 8.00
N ARG A 119 -23.91 3.33 8.18
CA ARG A 119 -23.48 2.26 7.27
C ARG A 119 -24.56 1.17 7.14
N GLU A 120 -25.02 0.62 8.26
CA GLU A 120 -26.05 -0.45 8.26
C GLU A 120 -27.30 0.00 7.50
N ARG A 121 -27.84 1.19 7.79
CA ARG A 121 -29.00 1.74 7.07
C ARG A 121 -28.73 1.98 5.58
N THR A 122 -27.53 2.39 5.23
CA THR A 122 -27.16 2.61 3.83
C THR A 122 -27.08 1.27 3.10
N GLU A 123 -26.45 0.28 3.71
CA GLU A 123 -26.36 -1.08 3.18
C GLU A 123 -27.74 -1.70 2.98
N ASP A 124 -28.60 -1.69 3.99
CA ASP A 124 -29.97 -2.19 3.90
C ASP A 124 -30.74 -1.53 2.74
N ARG A 125 -30.62 -0.20 2.59
CA ARG A 125 -31.27 0.57 1.51
C ARG A 125 -30.75 0.19 0.12
N LEU A 126 -29.44 -0.06 -0.01
CA LEU A 126 -28.80 -0.41 -1.29
C LEU A 126 -29.13 -1.82 -1.71
N LEU A 127 -29.10 -2.75 -0.78
CA LEU A 127 -29.15 -4.17 -1.07
C LEU A 127 -30.60 -4.67 -1.31
N ASP A 128 -31.57 -4.09 -0.64
CA ASP A 128 -32.97 -4.53 -0.73
C ASP A 128 -33.11 -6.07 -0.62
N GLY A 129 -32.35 -6.66 0.32
CA GLY A 129 -32.30 -8.08 0.59
C GLY A 129 -31.35 -8.92 -0.30
N LYS A 130 -30.54 -8.29 -1.14
CA LYS A 130 -29.47 -8.94 -1.91
C LYS A 130 -28.15 -8.95 -1.14
N GLU A 131 -27.18 -9.73 -1.60
CA GLU A 131 -25.80 -9.69 -1.12
C GLU A 131 -25.06 -8.47 -1.70
N LEU A 132 -24.06 -7.95 -0.98
CA LEU A 132 -23.28 -6.80 -1.43
C LEU A 132 -22.57 -7.07 -2.77
N GLY A 133 -22.09 -8.30 -2.97
CA GLY A 133 -21.50 -8.73 -4.23
C GLY A 133 -22.47 -8.72 -5.41
N GLU A 134 -23.75 -9.03 -5.20
CA GLU A 134 -24.78 -8.94 -6.25
C GLU A 134 -25.06 -7.48 -6.60
N PHE A 135 -25.07 -6.58 -5.61
CA PHE A 135 -25.19 -5.15 -5.84
C PHE A 135 -23.99 -4.63 -6.63
N ALA A 136 -22.77 -5.04 -6.30
CA ALA A 136 -21.55 -4.57 -6.94
C ALA A 136 -21.28 -5.23 -8.32
N SER A 137 -22.30 -5.32 -9.18
CA SER A 137 -22.25 -5.98 -10.49
C SER A 137 -22.61 -5.07 -11.68
N ALA A 138 -22.50 -3.74 -11.51
CA ALA A 138 -22.89 -2.79 -12.55
C ALA A 138 -22.15 -3.02 -13.88
N HIS A 139 -20.89 -3.43 -13.84
CA HIS A 139 -20.07 -3.73 -15.02
C HIS A 139 -20.50 -4.99 -15.78
N GLU A 140 -21.33 -5.84 -15.19
CA GLU A 140 -21.96 -7.00 -15.85
C GLU A 140 -23.27 -6.61 -16.57
N TYR A 141 -23.83 -5.46 -16.21
CA TYR A 141 -25.07 -4.94 -16.78
C TYR A 141 -24.85 -3.75 -17.73
N TYR A 142 -24.14 -2.71 -17.27
CA TYR A 142 -23.80 -1.53 -18.07
C TYR A 142 -22.58 -1.77 -18.95
N GLY A 143 -22.39 -0.89 -19.95
CA GLY A 143 -21.33 -1.00 -20.94
C GLY A 143 -21.72 -1.88 -22.12
N LEU A 144 -20.75 -2.19 -22.97
CA LEU A 144 -20.91 -2.97 -24.20
C LEU A 144 -20.76 -4.46 -23.92
N HIS A 145 -21.81 -5.24 -24.22
CA HIS A 145 -21.84 -6.70 -24.03
C HIS A 145 -22.11 -7.42 -25.34
N GLU A 146 -21.32 -8.41 -25.64
CA GLU A 146 -21.51 -9.32 -26.76
C GLU A 146 -22.55 -10.39 -26.40
N LYS A 147 -23.56 -10.55 -27.25
CA LYS A 147 -24.53 -11.64 -27.19
C LYS A 147 -24.41 -12.49 -28.45
N GLU A 148 -25.16 -13.59 -28.52
CA GLU A 148 -25.04 -14.54 -29.64
C GLU A 148 -25.22 -13.89 -31.01
N LYS A 149 -26.22 -12.97 -31.18
CA LYS A 149 -26.60 -12.37 -32.47
C LYS A 149 -26.46 -10.84 -32.50
N GLU A 150 -26.25 -10.22 -31.37
CA GLU A 150 -26.27 -8.76 -31.22
C GLU A 150 -25.28 -8.24 -30.18
N TRP A 151 -24.97 -6.98 -30.27
CA TRP A 151 -24.38 -6.18 -29.19
C TRP A 151 -25.51 -5.56 -28.38
N VAL A 152 -25.32 -5.51 -27.07
CA VAL A 152 -26.15 -4.77 -26.12
C VAL A 152 -25.28 -3.76 -25.42
N LEU A 153 -25.64 -2.48 -25.54
CA LEU A 153 -24.93 -1.38 -24.85
C LEU A 153 -25.91 -0.67 -23.93
N ARG A 154 -25.55 -0.55 -22.65
CA ARG A 154 -26.34 0.12 -21.63
C ARG A 154 -25.56 1.22 -20.95
N GLU A 155 -26.27 2.31 -20.63
CA GLU A 155 -25.71 3.46 -19.92
C GLU A 155 -26.72 4.08 -18.95
N TRP A 156 -26.19 4.72 -17.91
CA TRP A 156 -26.98 5.52 -16.98
C TRP A 156 -26.80 7.02 -17.27
N ALA A 157 -27.86 7.67 -17.73
CA ALA A 157 -27.86 9.10 -18.07
C ALA A 157 -29.23 9.73 -17.80
N PRO A 158 -29.56 10.05 -16.53
CA PRO A 158 -30.93 10.46 -16.15
C PRO A 158 -31.41 11.74 -16.81
N ASN A 159 -30.53 12.70 -17.09
CA ASN A 159 -30.86 13.98 -17.70
C ASN A 159 -30.82 13.97 -19.25
N ALA A 160 -30.30 12.89 -19.84
CA ALA A 160 -30.30 12.77 -21.30
C ALA A 160 -31.74 12.66 -21.86
N THR A 161 -31.95 13.31 -23.01
CA THR A 161 -33.23 13.26 -23.76
C THR A 161 -33.15 12.34 -24.97
N SER A 162 -31.95 12.09 -25.50
CA SER A 162 -31.68 11.04 -26.47
C SER A 162 -30.23 10.62 -26.44
N MET A 163 -29.95 9.40 -26.86
CA MET A 163 -28.60 8.85 -26.95
C MET A 163 -28.45 7.99 -28.20
N ARG A 164 -27.27 8.03 -28.81
CA ARG A 164 -26.92 7.17 -29.95
C ARG A 164 -25.50 6.66 -29.80
N VAL A 165 -25.25 5.41 -30.17
CA VAL A 165 -23.91 4.88 -30.38
C VAL A 165 -23.54 5.06 -31.86
N PHE A 166 -22.33 5.54 -32.10
CA PHE A 166 -21.78 5.76 -33.44
C PHE A 166 -20.26 5.50 -33.44
N GLY A 167 -19.69 5.29 -34.61
CA GLY A 167 -18.27 4.94 -34.70
C GLY A 167 -17.86 4.56 -36.11
N GLU A 168 -16.83 3.74 -36.23
CA GLU A 168 -16.29 3.27 -37.51
C GLU A 168 -17.35 2.60 -38.39
N PHE A 169 -18.29 1.86 -37.80
CA PHE A 169 -19.37 1.16 -38.50
C PHE A 169 -20.36 2.08 -39.24
N CYS A 170 -20.36 3.37 -38.98
CA CYS A 170 -21.23 4.36 -39.63
C CYS A 170 -20.45 5.58 -40.12
N ASP A 171 -19.14 5.42 -40.40
CA ASP A 171 -18.23 6.47 -40.88
C ASP A 171 -18.21 7.71 -39.95
N TRP A 172 -18.37 7.51 -38.64
CA TRP A 172 -18.43 8.56 -37.64
C TRP A 172 -19.58 9.58 -37.80
N ASP A 173 -20.63 9.23 -38.60
CA ASP A 173 -21.84 10.02 -38.70
C ASP A 173 -22.85 9.59 -37.62
N SER A 174 -22.98 10.40 -36.57
CA SER A 174 -23.88 10.10 -35.45
C SER A 174 -25.36 9.99 -35.88
N SER A 175 -25.76 10.61 -37.00
CA SER A 175 -27.10 10.48 -37.51
C SER A 175 -27.44 9.07 -38.03
N ARG A 176 -26.40 8.34 -38.44
CA ARG A 176 -26.48 6.94 -38.94
C ARG A 176 -26.23 5.91 -37.83
N GLY A 177 -25.89 6.37 -36.63
CA GLY A 177 -25.66 5.51 -35.45
C GLY A 177 -26.98 4.89 -34.94
N TYR A 178 -26.84 3.90 -34.05
CA TYR A 178 -28.01 3.22 -33.43
C TYR A 178 -28.51 4.04 -32.23
N ALA A 179 -29.85 4.23 -32.17
CA ALA A 179 -30.51 4.98 -31.12
C ALA A 179 -30.80 4.08 -29.91
N PHE A 180 -30.57 4.64 -28.72
CA PHE A 180 -30.98 3.99 -27.47
C PHE A 180 -32.44 4.20 -27.16
N ASP A 181 -33.07 3.21 -26.50
CA ASP A 181 -34.34 3.31 -25.83
C ASP A 181 -34.12 3.61 -24.35
N ARG A 182 -34.90 4.53 -23.79
CA ARG A 182 -34.89 4.81 -22.35
C ARG A 182 -35.75 3.76 -21.64
N LEU A 183 -35.12 2.98 -20.75
CA LEU A 183 -35.78 1.85 -20.09
C LEU A 183 -36.68 2.26 -18.93
N ASN A 184 -36.33 3.32 -18.20
CA ASN A 184 -37.05 3.74 -17.00
C ASN A 184 -36.83 5.24 -16.68
N GLU A 185 -37.53 5.71 -15.66
CA GLU A 185 -37.44 7.09 -15.18
C GLU A 185 -36.13 7.37 -14.45
N LYS A 186 -35.41 6.35 -13.94
CA LYS A 186 -34.12 6.48 -13.29
C LYS A 186 -32.99 6.85 -14.26
N GLY A 187 -33.24 6.72 -15.57
CA GLY A 187 -32.31 7.13 -16.61
C GLY A 187 -31.42 6.03 -17.11
N ASP A 188 -31.88 4.78 -17.05
CA ASP A 188 -31.24 3.67 -17.73
C ASP A 188 -31.59 3.68 -19.20
N TRP A 189 -30.59 3.49 -20.05
CA TRP A 189 -30.71 3.47 -21.49
C TRP A 189 -30.13 2.17 -22.05
N GLU A 190 -30.75 1.63 -23.09
CA GLU A 190 -30.30 0.41 -23.79
C GLU A 190 -30.37 0.59 -25.30
N VAL A 191 -29.42 0.04 -26.02
CA VAL A 191 -29.47 -0.18 -27.44
C VAL A 191 -29.00 -1.58 -27.80
N CYS A 192 -29.78 -2.27 -28.65
CA CYS A 192 -29.39 -3.52 -29.28
C CYS A 192 -29.11 -3.27 -30.77
N PHE A 193 -28.00 -3.79 -31.28
CA PHE A 193 -27.63 -3.65 -32.68
C PHE A 193 -26.88 -4.89 -33.18
N PRO A 194 -26.91 -5.16 -34.53
CA PRO A 194 -26.34 -6.38 -35.09
C PRO A 194 -24.89 -6.61 -34.70
N LYS A 195 -24.51 -7.84 -34.35
CA LYS A 195 -23.13 -8.23 -34.02
C LYS A 195 -22.14 -7.87 -35.12
N THR A 196 -22.59 -7.85 -36.40
CA THR A 196 -21.75 -7.47 -37.55
C THR A 196 -21.42 -6.00 -37.64
N ALA A 197 -22.04 -5.14 -36.82
CA ALA A 197 -21.76 -3.70 -36.80
C ALA A 197 -20.40 -3.36 -36.14
N LEU A 198 -20.04 -4.06 -35.07
CA LEU A 198 -18.75 -3.88 -34.40
C LEU A 198 -17.93 -5.18 -34.39
N LYS A 199 -16.64 -5.06 -34.62
CA LYS A 199 -15.66 -6.13 -34.49
C LYS A 199 -14.69 -5.82 -33.35
N HIS A 200 -13.92 -6.81 -32.96
CA HIS A 200 -12.80 -6.59 -32.06
C HIS A 200 -11.90 -5.45 -32.53
N GLN A 201 -11.60 -4.49 -31.65
CA GLN A 201 -10.83 -3.27 -31.85
C GLN A 201 -11.51 -2.15 -32.66
N ASP A 202 -12.74 -2.31 -33.16
CA ASP A 202 -13.47 -1.18 -33.76
C ASP A 202 -13.74 -0.09 -32.70
N ARG A 203 -13.70 1.17 -33.14
CA ARG A 203 -13.84 2.33 -32.24
C ARG A 203 -15.23 2.92 -32.33
N TYR A 204 -15.71 3.41 -31.19
CA TYR A 204 -17.05 3.99 -31.07
C TYR A 204 -17.13 5.06 -29.97
N ARG A 205 -18.17 5.89 -30.03
CA ARG A 205 -18.55 6.89 -29.04
C ARG A 205 -20.05 6.91 -28.86
N LEU A 206 -20.49 7.70 -27.87
CA LEU A 206 -21.88 8.05 -27.63
C LEU A 206 -22.11 9.50 -28.04
N HIS A 207 -23.25 9.77 -28.67
CA HIS A 207 -23.76 11.12 -28.90
C HIS A 207 -25.03 11.29 -28.05
N LEU A 208 -24.96 12.18 -27.07
CA LEU A 208 -26.05 12.48 -26.14
C LEU A 208 -26.65 13.85 -26.44
N THR A 209 -27.97 13.97 -26.23
CA THR A 209 -28.63 15.26 -26.14
C THR A 209 -29.33 15.39 -24.80
N TRP A 210 -29.41 16.60 -24.32
CA TRP A 210 -30.10 16.98 -23.08
C TRP A 210 -30.78 18.32 -23.27
N ARG A 211 -31.62 18.75 -22.31
CA ARG A 211 -32.26 20.06 -22.40
C ARG A 211 -31.23 21.16 -22.44
N GLY A 212 -31.09 21.82 -23.57
CA GLY A 212 -30.18 22.97 -23.78
C GLY A 212 -28.81 22.63 -24.36
N GLY A 213 -28.52 21.34 -24.69
CA GLY A 213 -27.24 20.98 -25.26
C GLY A 213 -27.16 19.58 -25.85
N LYS A 214 -25.99 19.28 -26.37
CA LYS A 214 -25.60 17.95 -26.84
C LYS A 214 -24.08 17.82 -26.76
N GLY A 215 -23.59 16.59 -26.75
CA GLY A 215 -22.16 16.31 -26.74
C GLY A 215 -21.85 14.86 -27.05
N GLU A 216 -20.59 14.62 -27.39
CA GLU A 216 -20.03 13.28 -27.49
C GLU A 216 -19.48 12.84 -26.15
N ARG A 217 -19.54 11.53 -25.87
CA ARG A 217 -19.05 10.92 -24.62
C ARG A 217 -18.44 9.56 -24.91
N LEU A 218 -17.48 9.17 -24.09
CA LEU A 218 -17.11 7.75 -24.00
C LEU A 218 -18.06 7.04 -23.02
N PRO A 219 -18.40 5.76 -23.26
CA PRO A 219 -19.22 5.01 -22.31
C PRO A 219 -18.59 4.96 -20.91
N ALA A 220 -19.38 5.18 -19.86
CA ALA A 220 -18.89 5.21 -18.48
C ALA A 220 -18.26 3.87 -18.03
N TYR A 221 -18.73 2.77 -18.61
CA TYR A 221 -18.26 1.40 -18.35
C TYR A 221 -17.41 0.84 -19.52
N ALA A 222 -16.75 1.70 -20.29
CA ALA A 222 -15.85 1.25 -21.35
C ALA A 222 -14.70 0.43 -20.78
N ARG A 223 -14.52 -0.80 -21.28
CA ARG A 223 -13.44 -1.72 -20.84
C ARG A 223 -12.11 -1.48 -21.55
N ARG A 224 -12.14 -0.77 -22.66
CA ARG A 224 -10.97 -0.36 -23.41
C ARG A 224 -11.22 1.02 -24.01
N VAL A 225 -10.23 1.91 -23.84
CA VAL A 225 -10.22 3.25 -24.41
C VAL A 225 -8.84 3.47 -25.02
N VAL A 226 -8.80 4.04 -26.22
CA VAL A 226 -7.55 4.26 -26.95
C VAL A 226 -7.46 5.70 -27.45
N GLN A 227 -6.24 6.25 -27.48
CA GLN A 227 -5.99 7.57 -28.04
C GLN A 227 -5.65 7.46 -29.52
N ASN A 228 -6.26 8.29 -30.33
CA ASN A 228 -5.90 8.43 -31.75
C ASN A 228 -4.58 9.21 -31.87
N ASP A 229 -3.58 8.65 -32.50
CA ASP A 229 -2.24 9.24 -32.60
C ASP A 229 -2.21 10.57 -33.35
N GLN A 230 -3.10 10.76 -34.31
CA GLN A 230 -3.14 11.98 -35.15
C GLN A 230 -3.96 13.09 -34.49
N THR A 231 -5.18 12.78 -34.05
CA THR A 231 -6.11 13.75 -33.49
C THR A 231 -5.92 13.98 -32.00
N LYS A 232 -5.25 13.06 -31.30
CA LYS A 232 -5.12 12.97 -29.85
C LYS A 232 -6.45 12.80 -29.09
N ALA A 233 -7.55 12.65 -29.81
CA ALA A 233 -8.85 12.34 -29.24
C ALA A 233 -8.88 10.87 -28.75
N PHE A 234 -9.68 10.62 -27.72
CA PHE A 234 -9.90 9.28 -27.21
C PHE A 234 -11.21 8.68 -27.76
N ASP A 235 -11.16 7.38 -27.99
CA ASP A 235 -12.29 6.58 -28.45
C ASP A 235 -12.45 5.34 -27.56
N ALA A 236 -13.69 4.95 -27.24
CA ALA A 236 -13.94 3.61 -26.73
C ALA A 236 -13.66 2.59 -27.83
N GLN A 237 -13.12 1.45 -27.45
CA GLN A 237 -12.77 0.37 -28.37
C GLN A 237 -13.51 -0.91 -27.94
N ALA A 238 -14.19 -1.56 -28.90
CA ALA A 238 -14.81 -2.84 -28.66
C ALA A 238 -13.72 -3.88 -28.38
N TRP A 239 -13.71 -4.41 -27.15
CA TRP A 239 -12.72 -5.37 -26.73
C TRP A 239 -13.37 -6.73 -26.50
N CYS A 240 -13.23 -7.62 -27.46
CA CYS A 240 -13.83 -8.95 -27.50
C CYS A 240 -12.82 -9.93 -28.15
N PRO A 241 -11.77 -10.32 -27.45
CA PRO A 241 -10.80 -11.30 -27.96
C PRO A 241 -11.48 -12.65 -28.20
N ASP A 242 -10.96 -13.43 -29.15
CA ASP A 242 -11.53 -14.75 -29.55
C ASP A 242 -11.58 -15.76 -28.40
N SER A 243 -10.77 -15.58 -27.36
CA SER A 243 -10.75 -16.43 -26.17
C SER A 243 -10.50 -15.59 -24.91
N GLU A 244 -11.13 -15.99 -23.83
CA GLU A 244 -10.82 -15.43 -22.51
C GLU A 244 -9.39 -15.74 -22.08
N TYR A 245 -8.79 -14.84 -21.30
CA TYR A 245 -7.46 -15.05 -20.75
C TYR A 245 -7.44 -16.26 -19.80
N SER A 246 -6.53 -17.17 -20.02
CA SER A 246 -6.36 -18.37 -19.18
C SER A 246 -5.26 -18.15 -18.14
N TRP A 247 -5.65 -17.98 -16.89
CA TRP A 247 -4.73 -17.80 -15.76
C TRP A 247 -3.97 -19.10 -15.47
N ARG A 248 -2.64 -19.00 -15.30
CA ARG A 248 -1.73 -20.13 -15.12
C ARG A 248 -1.30 -20.31 -13.68
N TYR A 249 -1.29 -19.24 -12.90
CA TYR A 249 -0.75 -19.25 -11.53
C TYR A 249 -1.81 -18.81 -10.52
N VAL A 250 -1.68 -19.31 -9.29
CA VAL A 250 -2.56 -18.94 -8.19
C VAL A 250 -2.09 -17.64 -7.55
N ARG A 251 -3.02 -16.89 -6.99
CA ARG A 251 -2.71 -15.69 -6.19
C ARG A 251 -1.83 -16.05 -4.99
N PRO A 252 -0.77 -15.30 -4.69
CA PRO A 252 0.02 -15.53 -3.49
C PRO A 252 -0.75 -15.08 -2.26
N SER A 253 -0.86 -15.95 -1.24
CA SER A 253 -1.40 -15.53 0.06
C SER A 253 -0.37 -14.71 0.83
N ARG A 254 -0.80 -13.58 1.41
CA ARG A 254 0.01 -12.71 2.29
C ARG A 254 -0.42 -12.79 3.75
N LYS A 255 -1.28 -13.75 4.05
CA LYS A 255 -1.74 -13.98 5.41
C LYS A 255 -0.56 -14.27 6.35
N ASN A 256 -0.51 -13.53 7.44
CA ASN A 256 0.56 -13.61 8.44
C ASN A 256 1.97 -13.28 7.93
N GLN A 257 2.08 -12.52 6.85
CA GLN A 257 3.36 -12.02 6.33
C GLN A 257 3.39 -10.50 6.36
N ALA A 258 4.52 -9.92 6.73
CA ALA A 258 4.72 -8.49 6.58
C ALA A 258 4.81 -8.12 5.09
N LEU A 259 4.27 -6.96 4.74
CA LEU A 259 4.29 -6.45 3.38
C LEU A 259 5.65 -5.81 3.09
N LEU A 260 6.34 -6.30 2.07
CA LEU A 260 7.52 -5.69 1.49
C LEU A 260 7.13 -5.19 0.11
N VAL A 261 6.72 -3.92 0.04
CA VAL A 261 6.05 -3.34 -1.12
C VAL A 261 7.04 -2.57 -1.98
N TYR A 262 7.05 -2.87 -3.27
CA TYR A 262 7.76 -2.09 -4.28
C TYR A 262 6.74 -1.25 -5.06
N GLU A 263 6.71 0.06 -4.81
CA GLU A 263 5.85 1.00 -5.53
C GLU A 263 6.45 1.32 -6.88
N ALA A 264 5.66 1.21 -7.95
CA ALA A 264 6.14 1.38 -9.31
C ALA A 264 5.09 2.01 -10.25
N HIS A 265 5.59 2.75 -11.23
CA HIS A 265 4.81 3.24 -12.36
C HIS A 265 5.29 2.57 -13.65
N VAL A 266 4.41 1.84 -14.33
CA VAL A 266 4.76 1.04 -15.52
C VAL A 266 5.47 1.88 -16.59
N GLY A 267 4.97 3.08 -16.86
CA GLY A 267 5.46 3.93 -17.94
C GLY A 267 6.86 4.51 -17.73
N ILE A 268 7.39 4.55 -16.50
CA ILE A 268 8.74 5.05 -16.20
C ILE A 268 9.73 3.95 -15.81
N ALA A 269 9.32 2.69 -15.87
CA ALA A 269 10.10 1.57 -15.37
C ALA A 269 11.30 1.19 -16.23
N GLN A 270 11.39 1.68 -17.45
CA GLN A 270 12.49 1.41 -18.40
C GLN A 270 13.51 2.55 -18.44
N GLU A 271 14.65 2.29 -19.06
CA GLU A 271 15.75 3.26 -19.17
C GLU A 271 15.64 4.18 -20.41
N GLU A 272 15.02 3.72 -21.48
CA GLU A 272 14.82 4.53 -22.66
C GLU A 272 13.86 5.71 -22.38
N ALA A 273 14.15 6.89 -22.95
CA ALA A 273 13.30 8.07 -22.74
C ALA A 273 12.00 7.98 -23.55
N LYS A 274 11.13 7.07 -23.17
CA LYS A 274 9.81 6.79 -23.75
C LYS A 274 8.85 6.31 -22.67
N VAL A 275 7.56 6.15 -23.00
CA VAL A 275 6.60 5.46 -22.14
C VAL A 275 6.86 3.95 -22.17
N GLY A 276 7.05 3.32 -21.03
CA GLY A 276 7.21 1.88 -20.89
C GLY A 276 5.89 1.10 -21.04
N THR A 277 6.00 -0.20 -21.26
CA THR A 277 4.86 -1.09 -21.50
C THR A 277 4.72 -2.16 -20.41
N TYR A 278 3.53 -2.79 -20.30
CA TYR A 278 3.29 -3.94 -19.43
C TYR A 278 4.27 -5.08 -19.72
N VAL A 279 4.57 -5.33 -21.00
CA VAL A 279 5.54 -6.35 -21.45
C VAL A 279 6.94 -6.02 -20.95
N GLU A 280 7.42 -4.80 -21.15
CA GLU A 280 8.75 -4.38 -20.70
C GLU A 280 8.88 -4.44 -19.19
N PHE A 281 7.84 -4.03 -18.46
CA PHE A 281 7.82 -4.14 -17.00
C PHE A 281 7.91 -5.59 -16.54
N ARG A 282 7.08 -6.46 -17.12
CA ARG A 282 7.06 -7.91 -16.82
C ARG A 282 8.42 -8.56 -17.07
N GLU A 283 9.08 -8.23 -18.18
CA GLU A 283 10.31 -8.90 -18.61
C GLU A 283 11.58 -8.33 -17.98
N LYS A 284 11.61 -7.02 -17.67
CA LYS A 284 12.84 -6.34 -17.25
C LYS A 284 12.82 -5.89 -15.79
N THR A 285 11.68 -5.36 -15.31
CA THR A 285 11.59 -4.75 -13.98
C THR A 285 11.12 -5.75 -12.91
N LEU A 286 10.08 -6.52 -13.21
CA LEU A 286 9.52 -7.48 -12.26
C LEU A 286 10.54 -8.52 -11.76
N PRO A 287 11.45 -9.08 -12.61
CA PRO A 287 12.50 -9.98 -12.13
C PRO A 287 13.49 -9.31 -11.16
N ARG A 288 13.77 -8.01 -11.30
CA ARG A 288 14.61 -7.24 -10.37
C ARG A 288 13.96 -7.11 -9.00
N ILE A 289 12.65 -6.81 -8.99
CA ILE A 289 11.84 -6.71 -7.77
C ILE A 289 11.81 -8.05 -7.03
N ALA A 290 11.59 -9.15 -7.76
CA ALA A 290 11.62 -10.50 -7.19
C ALA A 290 12.98 -10.87 -6.59
N LYS A 291 14.08 -10.56 -7.31
CA LYS A 291 15.46 -10.80 -6.85
C LYS A 291 15.77 -10.03 -5.57
N ALA A 292 15.28 -8.79 -5.47
CA ALA A 292 15.46 -7.95 -4.28
C ALA A 292 14.69 -8.45 -3.05
N GLY A 293 13.75 -9.39 -3.21
CA GLY A 293 13.03 -10.02 -2.11
C GLY A 293 11.72 -9.31 -1.72
N TYR A 294 11.24 -8.35 -2.51
CA TYR A 294 9.93 -7.75 -2.30
C TYR A 294 8.83 -8.77 -2.60
N ASN A 295 7.77 -8.74 -1.80
CA ASN A 295 6.69 -9.71 -1.87
C ASN A 295 5.36 -9.13 -2.38
N ALA A 296 5.32 -7.83 -2.62
CA ALA A 296 4.20 -7.14 -3.24
C ALA A 296 4.70 -6.01 -4.15
N ILE A 297 4.00 -5.75 -5.26
CA ILE A 297 4.15 -4.53 -6.06
C ILE A 297 2.91 -3.68 -5.88
N GLN A 298 3.10 -2.37 -5.69
CA GLN A 298 2.04 -1.38 -5.77
C GLN A 298 2.18 -0.63 -7.08
N LEU A 299 1.24 -0.86 -8.00
CA LEU A 299 1.22 -0.21 -9.30
C LEU A 299 0.44 1.09 -9.19
N MET A 300 1.12 2.22 -9.41
CA MET A 300 0.49 3.55 -9.48
C MET A 300 -0.57 3.54 -10.57
N ALA A 301 -1.63 4.34 -10.37
CA ALA A 301 -2.88 4.35 -11.11
C ALA A 301 -2.82 3.80 -12.56
N LEU A 302 -3.38 2.62 -12.76
CA LEU A 302 -3.40 1.90 -14.05
C LEU A 302 -4.61 2.25 -14.91
N THR A 303 -5.62 2.91 -14.34
CA THR A 303 -6.86 3.30 -15.04
C THR A 303 -6.58 4.32 -16.14
N GLU A 304 -7.42 4.32 -17.19
CA GLU A 304 -7.21 5.22 -18.33
C GLU A 304 -7.39 6.68 -17.94
N HIS A 305 -6.46 7.50 -18.38
CA HIS A 305 -6.37 8.93 -18.07
C HIS A 305 -5.93 9.75 -19.29
N PRO A 306 -6.51 10.94 -19.54
CA PRO A 306 -6.19 11.72 -20.74
C PRO A 306 -4.79 12.32 -20.72
N TYR A 307 -4.31 12.73 -19.54
CA TYR A 307 -3.06 13.46 -19.38
C TYR A 307 -1.99 12.61 -18.68
N TYR A 308 -0.96 12.20 -19.39
CA TYR A 308 0.12 11.38 -18.88
C TYR A 308 0.86 12.02 -17.70
N GLY A 309 1.01 13.35 -17.70
CA GLY A 309 1.63 14.10 -16.61
C GLY A 309 0.83 14.14 -15.31
N SER A 310 -0.37 13.54 -15.28
CA SER A 310 -1.11 13.29 -14.03
C SER A 310 -0.66 12.03 -13.29
N PHE A 311 0.34 11.31 -13.80
CA PHE A 311 0.83 10.03 -13.26
C PHE A 311 -0.23 8.91 -13.22
N GLY A 312 -1.38 9.13 -13.87
CA GLY A 312 -2.56 8.26 -13.82
C GLY A 312 -3.64 8.70 -12.81
N TYR A 313 -3.40 9.74 -12.01
CA TYR A 313 -4.35 10.15 -10.97
C TYR A 313 -5.51 11.04 -11.47
N HIS A 314 -5.48 11.56 -12.70
CA HIS A 314 -6.64 12.20 -13.34
C HIS A 314 -7.45 11.17 -14.15
N VAL A 315 -8.08 10.25 -13.44
CA VAL A 315 -8.85 9.14 -14.06
C VAL A 315 -10.05 9.66 -14.85
N ALA A 316 -10.20 9.14 -16.07
CA ALA A 316 -11.34 9.38 -16.95
C ALA A 316 -12.23 8.13 -17.09
N ASN A 317 -11.63 6.96 -17.30
CA ASN A 317 -12.35 5.71 -17.55
C ASN A 317 -11.96 4.64 -16.53
N PHE A 318 -12.84 4.39 -15.59
CA PHE A 318 -12.58 3.58 -14.39
C PHE A 318 -12.49 2.07 -14.68
N PHE A 319 -13.14 1.59 -15.75
CA PHE A 319 -13.15 0.17 -16.14
C PHE A 319 -12.16 -0.17 -17.27
N ALA A 320 -11.34 0.79 -17.70
CA ALA A 320 -10.32 0.58 -18.72
C ALA A 320 -8.92 0.71 -18.12
N CYS A 321 -8.04 -0.26 -18.38
CA CYS A 321 -6.61 -0.07 -18.12
C CYS A 321 -6.01 0.86 -19.17
N SER A 322 -4.99 1.64 -18.77
CA SER A 322 -4.38 2.63 -19.67
C SER A 322 -3.78 1.98 -20.92
N SER A 323 -4.25 2.44 -22.05
CA SER A 323 -3.82 1.96 -23.38
C SER A 323 -2.39 2.36 -23.73
N ARG A 324 -1.83 3.35 -23.00
CA ARG A 324 -0.44 3.77 -23.17
C ARG A 324 0.56 2.67 -22.84
N PHE A 325 0.21 1.80 -21.91
CA PHE A 325 1.11 0.75 -21.43
C PHE A 325 0.91 -0.59 -22.16
N GLY A 326 -0.18 -0.75 -22.92
CA GLY A 326 -0.45 -1.98 -23.65
C GLY A 326 -1.93 -2.38 -23.68
N THR A 327 -2.19 -3.67 -23.83
CA THR A 327 -3.50 -4.28 -23.89
C THR A 327 -3.95 -4.83 -22.52
N PRO A 328 -5.26 -5.08 -22.32
CA PRO A 328 -5.76 -5.77 -21.12
C PRO A 328 -5.09 -7.13 -20.89
N GLU A 329 -4.86 -7.91 -21.96
CA GLU A 329 -4.21 -9.23 -21.87
C GLU A 329 -2.75 -9.10 -21.43
N GLU A 330 -2.01 -8.09 -21.89
CA GLU A 330 -0.63 -7.85 -21.45
C GLU A 330 -0.58 -7.46 -19.97
N LEU A 331 -1.58 -6.72 -19.45
CA LEU A 331 -1.69 -6.48 -18.01
C LEU A 331 -2.01 -7.76 -17.24
N LYS A 332 -2.92 -8.62 -17.76
CA LYS A 332 -3.20 -9.93 -17.14
C LYS A 332 -1.96 -10.81 -17.13
N GLU A 333 -1.16 -10.80 -18.20
CA GLU A 333 0.13 -11.51 -18.24
C GLU A 333 1.13 -10.98 -17.21
N LEU A 334 1.17 -9.67 -16.97
CA LEU A 334 2.00 -9.07 -15.94
C LEU A 334 1.57 -9.56 -14.54
N VAL A 335 0.27 -9.55 -14.25
CA VAL A 335 -0.27 -10.03 -12.97
C VAL A 335 0.01 -11.52 -12.79
N ASP A 336 -0.23 -12.33 -13.82
CA ASP A 336 0.00 -13.78 -13.79
C ASP A 336 1.48 -14.11 -13.56
N GLU A 337 2.39 -13.35 -14.16
CA GLU A 337 3.84 -13.50 -13.94
C GLU A 337 4.26 -13.05 -12.54
N ALA A 338 3.66 -11.97 -11.99
CA ALA A 338 3.88 -11.58 -10.61
C ALA A 338 3.45 -12.69 -9.64
N HIS A 339 2.30 -13.32 -9.87
CA HIS A 339 1.85 -14.48 -9.10
C HIS A 339 2.79 -15.67 -9.20
N ARG A 340 3.34 -15.94 -10.41
CA ARG A 340 4.37 -16.98 -10.59
C ARG A 340 5.60 -16.75 -9.71
N LEU A 341 5.99 -15.49 -9.55
CA LEU A 341 7.12 -15.08 -8.72
C LEU A 341 6.76 -14.95 -7.23
N GLY A 342 5.53 -15.25 -6.87
CA GLY A 342 5.03 -15.11 -5.51
C GLY A 342 4.86 -13.67 -5.06
N ILE A 343 4.64 -12.73 -5.98
CA ILE A 343 4.46 -11.30 -5.70
C ILE A 343 2.98 -10.94 -5.83
N ALA A 344 2.41 -10.35 -4.79
CA ALA A 344 1.05 -9.81 -4.82
C ALA A 344 1.02 -8.48 -5.61
N VAL A 345 -0.08 -8.23 -6.33
CA VAL A 345 -0.26 -7.01 -7.11
C VAL A 345 -1.31 -6.13 -6.44
N ILE A 346 -0.88 -4.99 -5.95
CA ILE A 346 -1.72 -3.94 -5.35
C ILE A 346 -1.88 -2.83 -6.40
N MET A 347 -3.09 -2.35 -6.60
CA MET A 347 -3.38 -1.28 -7.55
C MET A 347 -3.77 0.00 -6.82
N ASP A 348 -3.25 1.14 -7.27
CA ASP A 348 -3.74 2.44 -6.82
C ASP A 348 -5.15 2.69 -7.37
N LEU A 349 -6.10 2.88 -6.47
CA LEU A 349 -7.52 3.06 -6.78
C LEU A 349 -7.93 4.51 -6.49
N VAL A 350 -8.16 5.28 -7.54
CA VAL A 350 -8.51 6.69 -7.44
C VAL A 350 -10.03 6.83 -7.43
N HIS A 351 -10.64 6.69 -6.25
CA HIS A 351 -12.09 6.90 -6.04
C HIS A 351 -12.39 8.18 -5.24
N SER A 352 -11.34 8.95 -4.92
CA SER A 352 -11.45 10.26 -4.27
C SER A 352 -11.95 11.34 -5.23
N HIS A 353 -11.63 11.23 -6.51
CA HIS A 353 -11.96 12.25 -7.52
C HIS A 353 -11.94 11.68 -8.94
N ALA A 354 -12.35 12.50 -9.92
CA ALA A 354 -12.27 12.21 -11.35
C ALA A 354 -11.85 13.46 -12.13
N THR A 355 -11.30 13.27 -13.33
CA THR A 355 -10.94 14.40 -14.21
C THR A 355 -12.17 15.26 -14.58
N LYS A 356 -11.93 16.55 -14.88
CA LYS A 356 -12.95 17.46 -15.41
C LYS A 356 -13.22 17.30 -16.90
N ASN A 357 -12.51 16.43 -17.60
CA ASN A 357 -12.69 16.20 -19.04
C ASN A 357 -14.14 15.75 -19.32
N GLU A 358 -14.76 16.37 -20.32
CA GLU A 358 -16.18 16.14 -20.66
C GLU A 358 -16.36 15.00 -21.67
N LEU A 359 -15.49 14.91 -22.66
CA LEU A 359 -15.55 13.84 -23.69
C LEU A 359 -15.11 12.51 -23.10
N GLU A 360 -13.92 12.51 -22.48
CA GLU A 360 -13.26 11.29 -22.01
C GLU A 360 -13.80 10.84 -20.65
N GLY A 361 -14.20 11.81 -19.80
CA GLY A 361 -14.56 11.54 -18.40
C GLY A 361 -16.04 11.66 -18.09
N LEU A 362 -16.33 11.59 -16.80
CA LEU A 362 -17.70 11.62 -16.27
C LEU A 362 -18.21 13.03 -15.94
N SER A 363 -17.41 14.08 -16.15
CA SER A 363 -17.63 15.43 -15.58
C SER A 363 -19.00 16.04 -15.87
N THR A 364 -19.49 15.92 -17.10
CA THR A 364 -20.81 16.38 -17.54
C THR A 364 -21.46 15.34 -18.45
N PHE A 365 -21.43 14.09 -18.04
CA PHE A 365 -21.78 12.97 -18.93
C PHE A 365 -23.20 13.12 -19.51
N ASP A 366 -24.21 13.39 -18.70
CA ASP A 366 -25.60 13.59 -19.12
C ASP A 366 -25.97 15.08 -19.34
N GLY A 367 -24.97 15.96 -19.40
CA GLY A 367 -25.12 17.41 -19.52
C GLY A 367 -25.25 18.12 -18.18
N THR A 368 -25.26 17.42 -17.05
CA THR A 368 -25.21 17.97 -15.70
C THR A 368 -23.86 17.74 -15.06
N ALA A 369 -23.40 18.67 -14.22
CA ALA A 369 -22.16 18.52 -13.48
C ALA A 369 -22.32 17.68 -12.19
N TYR A 370 -23.52 17.17 -11.94
CA TYR A 370 -23.87 16.48 -10.70
C TYR A 370 -24.41 15.08 -10.88
N GLN A 371 -24.33 14.47 -12.07
CA GLN A 371 -24.75 13.07 -12.27
C GLN A 371 -24.01 12.14 -11.30
N TYR A 372 -22.70 12.12 -11.34
CA TYR A 372 -21.84 11.33 -10.45
C TYR A 372 -21.32 12.12 -9.24
N PHE A 373 -21.31 13.44 -9.31
CA PHE A 373 -20.63 14.32 -8.39
C PHE A 373 -21.59 15.12 -7.51
N HIS A 374 -21.03 15.83 -6.52
CA HIS A 374 -21.82 16.82 -5.78
C HIS A 374 -22.17 18.02 -6.66
N GLU A 375 -23.28 18.65 -6.37
CA GLU A 375 -23.68 19.90 -7.04
C GLU A 375 -22.88 21.10 -6.52
N GLY A 376 -22.59 22.04 -7.40
CA GLY A 376 -21.94 23.30 -7.07
C GLY A 376 -20.48 23.14 -6.63
N ALA A 377 -20.04 23.99 -5.68
CA ALA A 377 -18.65 24.06 -5.24
C ALA A 377 -18.16 22.72 -4.60
N ARG A 378 -19.01 22.03 -3.86
CA ARG A 378 -18.68 20.72 -3.25
C ARG A 378 -18.30 19.66 -4.28
N GLY A 379 -18.78 19.79 -5.52
CA GLY A 379 -18.45 18.86 -6.63
C GLY A 379 -17.10 19.14 -7.28
N ASN A 380 -16.30 20.08 -6.77
CA ASN A 380 -15.00 20.45 -7.32
C ASN A 380 -13.91 20.34 -6.26
N HIS A 381 -12.78 19.78 -6.66
CA HIS A 381 -11.54 19.82 -5.91
C HIS A 381 -10.62 20.84 -6.56
N ASP A 382 -10.62 22.08 -6.04
CA ASP A 382 -9.93 23.20 -6.71
C ASP A 382 -8.40 23.01 -6.77
N ALA A 383 -7.79 22.41 -5.73
CA ALA A 383 -6.35 22.18 -5.70
C ALA A 383 -5.87 21.11 -6.71
N TRP A 384 -6.74 20.14 -7.06
CA TRP A 384 -6.41 19.06 -8.00
C TRP A 384 -7.10 19.24 -9.36
N ASP A 385 -7.81 20.33 -9.59
CA ASP A 385 -8.59 20.60 -10.80
C ASP A 385 -9.46 19.40 -11.23
N SER A 386 -10.20 18.85 -10.29
CA SER A 386 -10.94 17.58 -10.47
C SER A 386 -12.38 17.65 -9.91
N ARG A 387 -13.16 16.60 -10.10
CA ARG A 387 -14.53 16.42 -9.59
C ARG A 387 -14.56 15.51 -8.38
N CYS A 388 -15.43 15.85 -7.38
CA CYS A 388 -15.64 15.05 -6.17
C CYS A 388 -16.93 14.24 -6.25
N PHE A 389 -16.83 12.92 -6.10
CA PHE A 389 -17.96 12.02 -6.13
C PHE A 389 -18.99 12.29 -5.03
N ASN A 390 -20.27 12.07 -5.34
CA ASN A 390 -21.35 12.13 -4.35
C ASN A 390 -21.66 10.71 -3.85
N TYR A 391 -21.00 10.28 -2.78
CA TYR A 391 -21.14 8.94 -2.19
C TYR A 391 -22.51 8.68 -1.56
N GLN A 392 -23.40 9.69 -1.47
CA GLN A 392 -24.78 9.54 -1.01
C GLN A 392 -25.69 8.85 -2.04
N LYS A 393 -25.31 8.93 -3.34
CA LYS A 393 -26.12 8.40 -4.45
C LYS A 393 -25.94 6.89 -4.59
N PRO A 394 -27.03 6.11 -4.59
CA PRO A 394 -26.96 4.67 -4.82
C PRO A 394 -26.27 4.29 -6.13
N GLU A 395 -26.50 5.05 -7.19
CA GLU A 395 -25.93 4.80 -8.52
C GLU A 395 -24.41 5.04 -8.53
N VAL A 396 -23.91 6.01 -7.75
CA VAL A 396 -22.48 6.27 -7.58
C VAL A 396 -21.83 5.15 -6.77
N LEU A 397 -22.48 4.71 -5.68
CA LEU A 397 -22.01 3.56 -4.91
C LEU A 397 -22.00 2.29 -5.77
N HIS A 398 -23.04 2.08 -6.59
CA HIS A 398 -23.13 0.97 -7.54
C HIS A 398 -21.94 0.99 -8.53
N PHE A 399 -21.62 2.18 -9.09
CA PHE A 399 -20.48 2.36 -10.00
C PHE A 399 -19.13 2.06 -9.31
N LEU A 400 -18.86 2.68 -8.17
CA LEU A 400 -17.55 2.58 -7.49
C LEU A 400 -17.32 1.20 -6.86
N LEU A 401 -18.33 0.60 -6.21
CA LEU A 401 -18.22 -0.75 -5.65
C LEU A 401 -18.05 -1.80 -6.76
N SER A 402 -18.79 -1.65 -7.88
CA SER A 402 -18.61 -2.53 -9.05
C SER A 402 -17.23 -2.37 -9.70
N ASN A 403 -16.62 -1.21 -9.58
CA ASN A 403 -15.25 -1.00 -10.05
C ASN A 403 -14.22 -1.77 -9.19
N CYS A 404 -14.38 -1.77 -7.87
CA CYS A 404 -13.55 -2.61 -6.99
C CYS A 404 -13.68 -4.10 -7.38
N ARG A 405 -14.91 -4.61 -7.53
CA ARG A 405 -15.14 -5.99 -7.93
C ARG A 405 -14.54 -6.31 -9.31
N TYR A 406 -14.74 -5.42 -10.30
CA TYR A 406 -14.22 -5.59 -11.65
C TYR A 406 -12.70 -5.84 -11.69
N TRP A 407 -11.92 -5.05 -10.97
CA TRP A 407 -10.47 -5.22 -10.92
C TRP A 407 -10.04 -6.51 -10.21
N LEU A 408 -10.78 -6.94 -9.18
CA LEU A 408 -10.55 -8.22 -8.51
C LEU A 408 -10.85 -9.41 -9.44
N ASP A 409 -11.98 -9.39 -10.16
CA ASP A 409 -12.43 -10.51 -10.98
C ASP A 409 -11.69 -10.57 -12.32
N GLU A 410 -11.65 -9.46 -13.06
CA GLU A 410 -11.14 -9.42 -14.43
C GLU A 410 -9.61 -9.46 -14.49
N PHE A 411 -8.91 -8.77 -13.56
CA PHE A 411 -7.45 -8.66 -13.57
C PHE A 411 -6.77 -9.41 -12.44
N ARG A 412 -7.52 -10.06 -11.57
CA ARG A 412 -6.99 -10.77 -10.40
C ARG A 412 -6.04 -9.94 -9.54
N ILE A 413 -6.31 -8.64 -9.40
CA ILE A 413 -5.58 -7.75 -8.50
C ILE A 413 -5.73 -8.26 -7.06
N ASP A 414 -4.65 -8.26 -6.28
CA ASP A 414 -4.61 -8.81 -4.92
C ASP A 414 -4.96 -7.80 -3.83
N GLY A 415 -5.21 -6.56 -4.20
CA GLY A 415 -5.58 -5.51 -3.26
C GLY A 415 -5.48 -4.11 -3.84
N PHE A 416 -5.83 -3.12 -3.02
CA PHE A 416 -5.87 -1.73 -3.45
C PHE A 416 -5.21 -0.79 -2.44
N ARG A 417 -4.50 0.20 -2.95
CA ARG A 417 -4.20 1.41 -2.20
C ARG A 417 -5.21 2.47 -2.62
N PHE A 418 -6.05 2.92 -1.69
CA PHE A 418 -7.03 3.98 -1.91
C PHE A 418 -6.34 5.33 -1.85
N ASP A 419 -6.33 6.02 -2.98
CA ASP A 419 -5.75 7.34 -3.16
C ASP A 419 -6.61 8.43 -2.54
N GLY A 420 -5.96 9.40 -1.87
CA GLY A 420 -6.61 10.61 -1.40
C GLY A 420 -7.72 10.40 -0.36
N VAL A 421 -7.60 9.41 0.54
CA VAL A 421 -8.63 9.11 1.56
C VAL A 421 -8.94 10.34 2.42
N THR A 422 -7.93 11.13 2.83
CA THR A 422 -8.17 12.39 3.53
C THR A 422 -9.06 13.35 2.73
N SER A 423 -8.83 13.44 1.41
CA SER A 423 -9.65 14.30 0.53
C SER A 423 -11.10 13.82 0.44
N MET A 424 -11.35 12.52 0.53
CA MET A 424 -12.70 11.96 0.55
C MET A 424 -13.42 12.25 1.86
N LEU A 425 -12.71 12.08 2.99
CA LEU A 425 -13.29 12.12 4.33
C LEU A 425 -13.69 13.51 4.80
N TYR A 426 -13.18 14.57 4.17
CA TYR A 426 -13.43 15.95 4.64
C TYR A 426 -13.87 16.88 3.51
N THR A 427 -14.89 17.69 3.79
CA THR A 427 -15.40 18.70 2.83
C THR A 427 -14.38 19.79 2.50
N HIS A 428 -13.36 19.98 3.34
CA HIS A 428 -12.21 20.86 3.10
C HIS A 428 -11.00 20.12 2.50
N HIS A 429 -11.13 18.83 2.17
CA HIS A 429 -10.09 18.00 1.53
C HIS A 429 -8.76 17.91 2.29
N GLY A 430 -8.74 18.19 3.60
CA GLY A 430 -7.51 18.26 4.39
C GLY A 430 -6.67 19.52 4.15
N LEU A 431 -7.08 20.43 3.28
CA LEU A 431 -6.29 21.59 2.88
C LEU A 431 -6.30 22.69 3.94
N GLY A 432 -5.11 23.09 4.41
CA GLY A 432 -4.94 24.17 5.36
C GLY A 432 -5.49 23.90 6.77
N VAL A 433 -5.78 22.65 7.11
CA VAL A 433 -6.33 22.23 8.41
C VAL A 433 -5.33 21.34 9.15
N GLY A 434 -5.07 21.67 10.43
CA GLY A 434 -4.29 20.81 11.32
C GLY A 434 -5.19 19.85 12.09
N PHE A 435 -4.84 18.57 12.09
CA PHE A 435 -5.53 17.51 12.84
C PHE A 435 -4.91 17.32 14.22
N ASN A 436 -5.02 18.35 15.06
CA ASN A 436 -4.39 18.43 16.39
C ASN A 436 -5.37 18.20 17.55
N SER A 437 -6.62 17.85 17.27
CA SER A 437 -7.68 17.56 18.25
C SER A 437 -8.60 16.48 17.70
N TYR A 438 -9.03 15.57 18.59
CA TYR A 438 -10.01 14.51 18.23
C TYR A 438 -11.36 15.08 17.76
N ASP A 439 -11.74 16.30 18.15
CA ASP A 439 -12.97 16.95 17.66
C ASP A 439 -12.99 17.08 16.13
N ARG A 440 -11.82 17.24 15.50
CA ARG A 440 -11.69 17.36 14.04
C ARG A 440 -12.13 16.11 13.27
N TYR A 441 -12.04 14.95 13.91
CA TYR A 441 -12.46 13.68 13.31
C TYR A 441 -13.96 13.43 13.40
N PHE A 442 -14.71 14.28 14.12
CA PHE A 442 -16.14 14.08 14.40
C PHE A 442 -16.96 15.36 14.23
N ASP A 443 -16.41 16.42 13.66
CA ASP A 443 -17.12 17.65 13.38
C ASP A 443 -17.92 17.59 12.07
N HIS A 444 -18.61 18.66 11.73
CA HIS A 444 -19.51 18.76 10.56
C HIS A 444 -18.78 18.77 9.20
N THR A 445 -17.46 18.82 9.19
CA THR A 445 -16.66 18.79 7.96
C THR A 445 -16.36 17.38 7.49
N VAL A 446 -16.63 16.37 8.32
CA VAL A 446 -16.49 14.96 7.97
C VAL A 446 -17.60 14.52 7.01
N ASP A 447 -17.24 13.90 5.91
CA ASP A 447 -18.18 13.28 4.96
C ASP A 447 -18.47 11.83 5.39
N GLU A 448 -19.56 11.65 6.14
CA GLU A 448 -19.97 10.34 6.65
C GLU A 448 -20.42 9.38 5.54
N ASP A 449 -20.82 9.89 4.36
CA ASP A 449 -21.18 9.05 3.20
C ASP A 449 -19.90 8.50 2.54
N ALA A 450 -18.84 9.31 2.46
CA ALA A 450 -17.52 8.84 2.01
C ALA A 450 -16.93 7.79 2.97
N TYR A 451 -17.05 8.02 4.29
CA TYR A 451 -16.64 7.05 5.31
C TYR A 451 -17.39 5.72 5.14
N THR A 452 -18.70 5.79 4.92
CA THR A 452 -19.57 4.62 4.66
C THR A 452 -19.16 3.89 3.38
N TYR A 453 -18.90 4.63 2.29
CA TYR A 453 -18.40 4.04 1.06
C TYR A 453 -17.11 3.24 1.29
N LEU A 454 -16.14 3.80 2.00
CA LEU A 454 -14.87 3.12 2.30
C LEU A 454 -15.08 1.83 3.10
N ALA A 455 -16.00 1.84 4.07
CA ALA A 455 -16.33 0.63 4.83
C ALA A 455 -16.99 -0.45 3.95
N LEU A 456 -17.95 -0.08 3.10
CA LEU A 456 -18.59 -1.01 2.16
C LEU A 456 -17.59 -1.54 1.11
N ALA A 457 -16.66 -0.72 0.64
CA ALA A 457 -15.63 -1.14 -0.29
C ALA A 457 -14.70 -2.19 0.34
N ASN A 458 -14.22 -1.96 1.58
CA ASN A 458 -13.40 -2.93 2.30
C ASN A 458 -14.17 -4.24 2.57
N GLN A 459 -15.43 -4.15 2.99
CA GLN A 459 -16.29 -5.32 3.18
C GLN A 459 -16.40 -6.14 1.88
N LEU A 460 -16.76 -5.50 0.77
CA LEU A 460 -16.87 -6.13 -0.55
C LEU A 460 -15.55 -6.82 -0.98
N ILE A 461 -14.44 -6.11 -0.87
CA ILE A 461 -13.13 -6.60 -1.29
C ILE A 461 -12.76 -7.88 -0.53
N HIS A 462 -12.97 -7.91 0.80
CA HIS A 462 -12.66 -9.08 1.62
C HIS A 462 -13.69 -10.21 1.50
N GLU A 463 -14.94 -9.92 1.13
CA GLU A 463 -15.92 -10.96 0.79
C GLU A 463 -15.51 -11.71 -0.49
N PHE A 464 -15.05 -10.98 -1.52
CA PHE A 464 -14.58 -11.58 -2.78
C PHE A 464 -13.20 -12.22 -2.69
N HIS A 465 -12.31 -11.58 -1.95
CA HIS A 465 -10.94 -12.05 -1.78
C HIS A 465 -10.48 -11.87 -0.32
N PRO A 466 -10.70 -12.90 0.52
CA PRO A 466 -10.40 -12.80 1.96
C PRO A 466 -8.94 -12.50 2.32
N ASP A 467 -8.01 -12.76 1.42
CA ASP A 467 -6.58 -12.45 1.57
C ASP A 467 -6.17 -11.15 0.86
N ALA A 468 -7.15 -10.36 0.36
CA ALA A 468 -6.87 -9.06 -0.26
C ALA A 468 -6.18 -8.11 0.71
N ILE A 469 -5.46 -7.16 0.15
CA ILE A 469 -4.74 -6.12 0.89
C ILE A 469 -5.38 -4.77 0.60
N THR A 470 -5.85 -4.08 1.63
CA THR A 470 -6.39 -2.73 1.48
C THR A 470 -5.56 -1.72 2.26
N ILE A 471 -5.08 -0.68 1.56
CA ILE A 471 -4.21 0.34 2.10
C ILE A 471 -4.89 1.71 1.98
N ALA A 472 -5.00 2.43 3.09
CA ALA A 472 -5.50 3.80 3.09
C ALA A 472 -4.34 4.80 2.98
N GLU A 473 -4.39 5.70 1.99
CA GLU A 473 -3.57 6.90 1.99
C GLU A 473 -4.29 8.00 2.76
N ASP A 474 -3.95 8.15 4.03
CA ASP A 474 -4.55 9.16 4.89
C ASP A 474 -3.49 9.90 5.71
N VAL A 475 -3.45 11.23 5.57
CA VAL A 475 -2.58 12.13 6.33
C VAL A 475 -3.26 12.69 7.57
N SER A 476 -4.59 12.60 7.66
CA SER A 476 -5.36 13.18 8.77
C SER A 476 -5.16 12.44 10.09
N GLY A 477 -4.91 11.13 10.05
CA GLY A 477 -4.89 10.27 11.23
C GLY A 477 -6.28 9.94 11.77
N MET A 478 -7.32 9.92 10.90
CA MET A 478 -8.70 9.58 11.25
C MET A 478 -8.75 8.26 12.03
N PRO A 479 -9.24 8.27 13.29
CA PRO A 479 -9.42 7.06 14.06
C PRO A 479 -10.43 6.10 13.40
N GLY A 480 -10.12 4.80 13.43
CA GLY A 480 -11.02 3.77 12.96
C GLY A 480 -10.84 3.37 11.50
N LEU A 481 -9.91 3.96 10.73
CA LEU A 481 -9.68 3.52 9.35
C LEU A 481 -9.28 2.04 9.28
N GLY A 482 -8.39 1.59 10.17
CA GLY A 482 -7.97 0.19 10.25
C GLY A 482 -8.78 -0.67 11.22
N ALA A 483 -9.75 -0.09 11.93
CA ALA A 483 -10.57 -0.83 12.89
C ALA A 483 -11.68 -1.63 12.19
N ALA A 484 -12.15 -2.66 12.89
CA ALA A 484 -13.23 -3.52 12.40
C ALA A 484 -14.50 -2.73 12.07
N ILE A 485 -15.17 -3.12 11.00
CA ILE A 485 -16.41 -2.46 10.50
C ILE A 485 -17.51 -2.54 11.55
N GLU A 486 -17.60 -3.63 12.30
CA GLU A 486 -18.58 -3.86 13.37
C GLU A 486 -18.39 -2.90 14.56
N GLU A 487 -17.20 -2.33 14.71
CA GLU A 487 -16.87 -1.32 15.72
C GLU A 487 -17.08 0.11 15.25
N GLY A 488 -17.56 0.30 14.02
CA GLY A 488 -17.70 1.61 13.37
C GLY A 488 -16.44 2.06 12.63
N GLY A 489 -15.51 1.13 12.37
CA GLY A 489 -14.32 1.36 11.54
C GLY A 489 -14.58 1.20 10.05
N CYS A 490 -13.55 1.47 9.21
CA CYS A 490 -13.58 1.27 7.77
C CYS A 490 -13.07 -0.09 7.32
N GLY A 491 -12.34 -0.83 8.17
CA GLY A 491 -11.84 -2.17 7.86
C GLY A 491 -10.62 -2.22 6.94
N PHE A 492 -9.86 -1.14 6.78
CA PHE A 492 -8.59 -1.19 6.07
C PHE A 492 -7.57 -2.08 6.78
N ASP A 493 -6.82 -2.88 6.03
CA ASP A 493 -5.74 -3.69 6.59
C ASP A 493 -4.58 -2.83 7.08
N VAL A 494 -4.26 -1.76 6.34
CA VAL A 494 -3.08 -0.93 6.57
C VAL A 494 -3.35 0.54 6.24
N ARG A 495 -2.76 1.46 6.99
CA ARG A 495 -2.66 2.87 6.63
C ARG A 495 -1.21 3.25 6.35
N MET A 496 -0.97 4.08 5.34
CA MET A 496 0.36 4.63 5.06
C MET A 496 0.84 5.53 6.22
N ALA A 497 2.06 5.29 6.70
CA ALA A 497 2.66 6.06 7.81
C ALA A 497 3.25 7.38 7.29
N MET A 498 2.41 8.30 6.79
CA MET A 498 2.82 9.51 6.08
C MET A 498 3.66 10.48 6.92
N GLY A 499 3.59 10.42 8.24
CA GLY A 499 4.47 11.20 9.13
C GLY A 499 5.94 10.75 9.12
N VAL A 500 6.22 9.50 8.71
CA VAL A 500 7.59 8.96 8.67
C VAL A 500 8.44 9.64 7.60
N PRO A 501 8.03 9.70 6.30
CA PRO A 501 8.78 10.45 5.30
C PRO A 501 8.88 11.94 5.65
N ASP A 502 7.83 12.57 6.17
CA ASP A 502 7.88 13.96 6.62
C ASP A 502 8.96 14.21 7.68
N HIS A 503 9.13 13.26 8.59
CA HIS A 503 10.17 13.34 9.61
C HIS A 503 11.57 13.21 8.98
N TRP A 504 11.78 12.23 8.09
CA TRP A 504 13.05 12.05 7.41
C TRP A 504 13.46 13.28 6.60
N PHE A 505 12.53 13.86 5.83
CA PHE A 505 12.78 15.06 5.04
C PHE A 505 13.08 16.29 5.92
N LYS A 506 12.41 16.46 7.06
CA LYS A 506 12.74 17.52 8.04
C LYS A 506 14.12 17.35 8.67
N LEU A 507 14.62 16.11 8.79
CA LEU A 507 15.96 15.86 9.29
C LEU A 507 17.03 16.29 8.28
N THR A 508 16.77 16.16 6.97
CA THR A 508 17.76 16.60 5.95
C THR A 508 17.99 18.10 5.93
N ASP A 509 17.08 18.90 6.47
CA ASP A 509 17.22 20.36 6.64
C ASP A 509 18.19 20.73 7.79
N LYS A 510 18.64 19.75 8.57
CA LYS A 510 19.53 19.92 9.73
C LYS A 510 20.84 19.18 9.52
N PRO A 511 21.95 19.70 10.09
CA PRO A 511 23.18 18.92 10.21
C PRO A 511 22.91 17.61 10.96
N ASP A 512 23.58 16.53 10.58
CA ASP A 512 23.40 15.22 11.22
C ASP A 512 23.93 15.20 12.67
N GLU A 513 24.77 16.16 13.08
CA GLU A 513 25.13 16.42 14.48
C GLU A 513 23.92 16.71 15.37
N ASP A 514 22.86 17.31 14.79
CA ASP A 514 21.65 17.72 15.51
C ASP A 514 20.54 16.64 15.48
N TRP A 515 20.81 15.47 14.88
CA TRP A 515 19.84 14.39 14.83
C TRP A 515 19.71 13.69 16.19
N ASN A 516 18.50 13.66 16.74
CA ASN A 516 18.24 13.03 18.03
C ASN A 516 17.67 11.62 17.83
N VAL A 517 18.44 10.60 18.20
CA VAL A 517 18.05 9.19 18.02
C VAL A 517 16.90 8.75 18.93
N GLU A 518 16.69 9.40 20.07
CA GLU A 518 15.54 9.12 20.96
C GLU A 518 14.26 9.64 20.34
N GLN A 519 14.27 10.86 19.77
CA GLN A 519 13.15 11.38 19.02
C GLN A 519 12.90 10.54 17.77
N LEU A 520 13.94 10.16 17.04
CA LEU A 520 13.82 9.32 15.85
C LEU A 520 13.16 7.97 16.16
N TRP A 521 13.57 7.33 17.27
CA TRP A 521 12.90 6.12 17.75
C TRP A 521 11.41 6.35 18.03
N TYR A 522 11.08 7.43 18.73
CA TYR A 522 9.69 7.77 19.04
C TYR A 522 8.86 7.98 17.76
N GLU A 523 9.31 8.78 16.82
CA GLU A 523 8.59 9.07 15.57
C GLU A 523 8.35 7.82 14.70
N LEU A 524 9.31 6.89 14.69
CA LEU A 524 9.20 5.66 13.91
C LEU A 524 8.37 4.57 14.60
N THR A 525 8.16 4.63 15.92
CA THR A 525 7.48 3.58 16.68
C THR A 525 6.18 4.01 17.34
N ASN A 526 5.90 5.32 17.43
CA ASN A 526 4.66 5.85 17.97
C ASN A 526 3.51 5.63 16.99
N ARG A 527 2.54 4.77 17.35
CA ARG A 527 1.43 4.33 16.49
C ARG A 527 0.15 4.22 17.27
N ARG A 528 -0.97 4.41 16.57
CA ARG A 528 -2.28 4.07 17.11
C ARG A 528 -2.39 2.55 17.33
N GLN A 529 -3.18 2.15 18.32
CA GLN A 529 -3.36 0.74 18.67
C GLN A 529 -4.47 0.05 17.86
N ASP A 530 -5.32 0.80 17.20
CA ASP A 530 -6.48 0.35 16.41
C ASP A 530 -6.19 0.18 14.91
N GLU A 531 -4.94 0.40 14.48
CA GLU A 531 -4.56 0.30 13.07
C GLU A 531 -3.14 -0.26 12.89
N ARG A 532 -2.86 -0.74 11.70
CA ARG A 532 -1.52 -1.12 11.23
C ARG A 532 -1.01 -0.10 10.25
N THR A 533 0.32 0.04 10.16
CA THR A 533 0.94 1.05 9.29
C THR A 533 1.99 0.45 8.38
N LEU A 534 2.04 0.97 7.13
CA LEU A 534 3.08 0.73 6.15
C LEU A 534 4.09 1.88 6.21
N SER A 535 5.31 1.59 6.61
CA SER A 535 6.36 2.60 6.80
C SER A 535 7.22 2.74 5.54
N TYR A 536 7.72 3.94 5.26
CA TYR A 536 8.59 4.23 4.12
C TYR A 536 9.42 5.49 4.38
N VAL A 537 10.56 5.61 3.69
CA VAL A 537 11.38 6.83 3.73
C VAL A 537 10.84 7.85 2.75
N GLU A 538 10.48 7.42 1.55
CA GLU A 538 9.84 8.22 0.51
C GLU A 538 8.98 7.34 -0.40
N SER A 539 7.92 7.91 -0.95
CA SER A 539 7.07 7.38 -2.02
C SER A 539 7.29 8.21 -3.29
N HIS A 540 6.42 8.01 -4.29
CA HIS A 540 6.43 8.85 -5.48
C HIS A 540 6.17 10.35 -5.17
N ASP A 541 5.42 10.68 -4.11
CA ASP A 541 5.03 12.05 -3.78
C ASP A 541 6.21 12.97 -3.51
N GLN A 542 7.26 12.48 -2.83
CA GLN A 542 8.43 13.28 -2.50
C GLN A 542 9.33 13.52 -3.72
N ALA A 543 9.28 12.64 -4.72
CA ALA A 543 10.12 12.69 -5.92
C ALA A 543 9.46 13.40 -7.12
N LEU A 544 8.27 14.00 -6.95
CA LEU A 544 7.56 14.72 -8.03
C LEU A 544 8.23 16.03 -8.41
N VAL A 545 7.77 16.62 -9.51
CA VAL A 545 8.27 17.89 -10.07
C VAL A 545 8.43 18.96 -8.99
N GLY A 546 9.64 19.49 -8.86
CA GLY A 546 9.99 20.48 -7.83
C GLY A 546 10.39 19.86 -6.49
N GLY A 547 10.14 18.56 -6.30
CA GLY A 547 10.63 17.79 -5.16
C GLY A 547 12.01 17.19 -5.43
N LYS A 548 12.76 16.96 -4.38
CA LYS A 548 14.03 16.23 -4.42
C LYS A 548 13.83 14.90 -3.71
N SER A 549 14.28 13.78 -4.30
CA SER A 549 14.32 12.50 -3.60
C SER A 549 15.19 12.58 -2.33
N PHE A 550 15.03 11.66 -1.41
CA PHE A 550 15.78 11.66 -0.15
C PHE A 550 17.29 11.65 -0.37
N ILE A 551 17.78 10.81 -1.29
CA ILE A 551 19.22 10.80 -1.63
C ILE A 551 19.66 12.15 -2.23
N PHE A 552 18.81 12.79 -3.03
CA PHE A 552 19.11 14.09 -3.62
C PHE A 552 19.16 15.20 -2.55
N GLN A 553 18.31 15.12 -1.52
CA GLN A 553 18.42 16.04 -0.36
C GLN A 553 19.74 15.88 0.40
N LEU A 554 20.25 14.66 0.48
CA LEU A 554 21.49 14.35 1.22
C LEU A 554 22.77 14.72 0.46
N ILE A 555 22.79 14.59 -0.88
CA ILE A 555 24.02 14.68 -1.70
C ILE A 555 24.00 15.89 -2.64
N ASP A 556 22.81 16.30 -3.09
CA ASP A 556 22.60 17.37 -4.08
C ASP A 556 23.40 17.12 -5.38
N ALA A 557 23.97 18.16 -5.98
CA ALA A 557 24.65 18.10 -7.28
C ALA A 557 25.89 17.17 -7.30
N ALA A 558 26.49 16.87 -6.16
CA ALA A 558 27.63 15.94 -6.08
C ALA A 558 27.30 14.52 -6.60
N MET A 559 26.02 14.14 -6.65
CA MET A 559 25.61 12.85 -7.21
C MET A 559 25.84 12.72 -8.72
N TYR A 560 26.01 13.81 -9.46
CA TYR A 560 26.30 13.76 -10.88
C TYR A 560 27.76 13.53 -11.23
N ASP A 561 28.67 13.99 -10.36
CA ASP A 561 30.10 14.02 -10.63
C ASP A 561 30.92 13.09 -9.72
N SER A 562 30.40 12.73 -8.54
CA SER A 562 31.20 12.10 -7.46
C SER A 562 30.70 10.71 -7.04
N MET A 563 29.81 10.08 -7.78
CA MET A 563 29.27 8.74 -7.45
C MET A 563 30.16 7.56 -7.89
N ALA A 564 31.33 7.81 -8.50
CA ALA A 564 32.30 6.75 -8.74
C ALA A 564 32.84 6.15 -7.43
N CYS A 565 33.05 4.82 -7.39
CA CYS A 565 33.51 4.13 -6.18
C CYS A 565 34.90 4.58 -5.71
N ASP A 566 35.73 5.09 -6.61
CA ASP A 566 37.09 5.64 -6.32
C ASP A 566 37.07 7.13 -5.98
N SER A 567 35.90 7.79 -5.99
CA SER A 567 35.78 9.19 -5.55
C SER A 567 35.88 9.32 -4.05
N ASN A 568 36.59 10.35 -3.57
CA ASN A 568 36.75 10.68 -2.15
C ASN A 568 35.94 11.92 -1.76
N ASP A 569 34.68 11.99 -2.17
CA ASP A 569 33.79 13.10 -1.86
C ASP A 569 33.05 12.85 -0.53
N ILE A 570 33.33 13.65 0.48
CA ILE A 570 32.75 13.51 1.82
C ILE A 570 31.24 13.75 1.85
N VAL A 571 30.69 14.55 0.93
CA VAL A 571 29.23 14.79 0.82
C VAL A 571 28.54 13.53 0.33
N VAL A 572 29.12 12.87 -0.67
CA VAL A 572 28.63 11.61 -1.20
C VAL A 572 28.76 10.49 -0.16
N ASP A 573 29.92 10.37 0.51
CA ASP A 573 30.13 9.38 1.58
C ASP A 573 29.09 9.52 2.68
N ARG A 574 28.86 10.76 3.15
CA ARG A 574 27.83 11.08 4.15
C ARG A 574 26.43 10.68 3.66
N GLY A 575 26.06 11.11 2.46
CA GLY A 575 24.73 10.89 1.94
C GLY A 575 24.41 9.42 1.68
N VAL A 576 25.35 8.66 1.10
CA VAL A 576 25.24 7.21 0.89
C VAL A 576 25.08 6.47 2.23
N ALA A 577 25.87 6.84 3.25
CA ALA A 577 25.76 6.23 4.57
C ALA A 577 24.39 6.51 5.21
N LEU A 578 23.95 7.77 5.29
CA LEU A 578 22.67 8.17 5.88
C LEU A 578 21.46 7.58 5.13
N HIS A 579 21.52 7.49 3.82
CA HIS A 579 20.49 6.85 3.00
C HIS A 579 20.28 5.38 3.41
N LYS A 580 21.37 4.63 3.58
CA LYS A 580 21.31 3.24 4.05
C LYS A 580 20.74 3.12 5.45
N LEU A 581 21.19 3.98 6.39
CA LEU A 581 20.73 3.99 7.78
C LEU A 581 19.22 4.29 7.86
N ALA A 582 18.75 5.30 7.14
CA ALA A 582 17.34 5.68 7.15
C ALA A 582 16.45 4.54 6.65
N ARG A 583 16.80 3.90 5.55
CA ARG A 583 16.05 2.80 4.96
C ARG A 583 16.02 1.57 5.88
N LEU A 584 17.17 1.16 6.38
CA LEU A 584 17.26 0.01 7.29
C LEU A 584 16.49 0.26 8.60
N LEU A 585 16.62 1.45 9.19
CA LEU A 585 15.91 1.78 10.42
C LEU A 585 14.39 1.81 10.21
N THR A 586 13.92 2.39 9.10
CA THR A 586 12.49 2.42 8.76
C THR A 586 11.93 1.02 8.53
N LEU A 587 12.65 0.16 7.78
CA LEU A 587 12.28 -1.24 7.59
C LEU A 587 12.24 -1.99 8.93
N ALA A 588 13.30 -1.87 9.73
CA ALA A 588 13.45 -2.62 10.98
C ALA A 588 12.46 -2.19 12.08
N THR A 589 11.96 -0.95 12.03
CA THR A 589 10.93 -0.44 12.96
C THR A 589 9.51 -0.47 12.40
N SER A 590 9.30 -0.87 11.14
CA SER A 590 7.97 -0.93 10.51
C SER A 590 6.98 -1.80 11.28
N ASP A 591 5.68 -1.60 11.07
CA ASP A 591 4.61 -2.41 11.71
C ASP A 591 4.11 -3.52 10.76
N ALA A 592 3.18 -3.19 9.88
CA ALA A 592 2.64 -4.14 8.90
C ALA A 592 3.59 -4.39 7.72
N GLY A 593 4.52 -3.47 7.47
CA GLY A 593 5.44 -3.61 6.36
C GLY A 593 6.20 -2.34 6.00
N TYR A 594 6.92 -2.43 4.91
CA TYR A 594 7.81 -1.42 4.38
C TYR A 594 7.55 -1.21 2.88
N LEU A 595 7.56 0.06 2.44
CA LEU A 595 7.42 0.43 1.04
C LEU A 595 8.68 1.13 0.54
N THR A 596 9.06 0.81 -0.69
CA THR A 596 10.09 1.51 -1.46
C THR A 596 9.52 1.94 -2.80
N PHE A 597 9.72 3.20 -3.18
CA PHE A 597 9.43 3.67 -4.53
C PHE A 597 10.59 3.35 -5.47
N MET A 598 10.25 2.93 -6.69
CA MET A 598 11.20 2.50 -7.72
C MET A 598 12.29 3.54 -7.98
N GLY A 599 13.55 3.10 -7.91
CA GLY A 599 14.74 3.94 -8.03
C GLY A 599 15.34 4.37 -6.70
N ASN A 600 14.55 4.43 -5.63
CA ASN A 600 15.05 4.82 -4.31
C ASN A 600 15.97 3.77 -3.71
N GLU A 601 15.78 2.50 -4.07
CA GLU A 601 16.61 1.37 -3.60
C GLU A 601 18.08 1.52 -3.99
N PHE A 602 18.37 2.16 -5.12
CA PHE A 602 19.75 2.42 -5.53
C PHE A 602 20.11 3.92 -5.55
N GLY A 603 19.24 4.79 -5.01
CA GLY A 603 19.50 6.22 -4.94
C GLY A 603 19.51 6.91 -6.30
N HIS A 604 18.51 6.62 -7.18
CA HIS A 604 18.41 7.22 -8.51
C HIS A 604 18.56 8.76 -8.45
N PRO A 605 19.43 9.38 -9.28
CA PRO A 605 19.88 10.76 -9.09
C PRO A 605 18.89 11.84 -9.52
N GLU A 606 17.73 11.48 -10.08
CA GLU A 606 16.82 12.43 -10.70
C GLU A 606 15.44 12.39 -10.04
N TRP A 607 14.79 13.56 -9.98
CA TRP A 607 13.37 13.67 -9.67
C TRP A 607 12.51 13.16 -10.84
N LEU A 608 11.20 13.05 -10.62
CA LEU A 608 10.24 12.71 -11.67
C LEU A 608 9.69 13.97 -12.31
N ASP A 609 9.82 14.07 -13.64
CA ASP A 609 9.17 15.09 -14.44
C ASP A 609 8.61 14.47 -15.72
N PHE A 610 7.32 14.20 -15.73
CA PHE A 610 6.63 13.59 -16.86
C PHE A 610 6.52 14.54 -18.03
N PRO A 611 6.33 14.03 -19.28
CA PRO A 611 6.14 14.86 -20.46
C PRO A 611 5.02 15.89 -20.27
N ARG A 612 5.38 17.16 -20.38
CA ARG A 612 4.50 18.32 -20.28
C ARG A 612 5.03 19.46 -21.12
N GLU A 613 4.20 20.49 -21.37
CA GLU A 613 4.61 21.63 -22.19
C GLU A 613 5.89 22.30 -21.66
N GLY A 614 6.01 22.47 -20.35
CA GLY A 614 7.15 23.15 -19.70
C GLY A 614 8.50 22.43 -19.86
N ASN A 615 8.53 21.13 -20.21
CA ASN A 615 9.76 20.38 -20.48
C ASN A 615 9.86 19.91 -21.96
N GLY A 616 9.04 20.50 -22.87
CA GLY A 616 9.01 20.14 -24.28
C GLY A 616 8.51 18.72 -24.55
N TRP A 617 7.65 18.19 -23.71
CA TRP A 617 7.08 16.83 -23.80
C TRP A 617 8.14 15.74 -23.72
N SER A 618 9.23 15.98 -22.98
CA SER A 618 10.35 15.07 -22.84
C SER A 618 10.08 13.97 -21.81
N CYS A 619 10.42 12.73 -22.16
CA CYS A 619 10.47 11.61 -21.20
C CYS A 619 11.82 11.49 -20.48
N HIS A 620 12.73 12.46 -20.59
CA HIS A 620 14.09 12.35 -20.07
C HIS A 620 14.12 12.09 -18.56
N TYR A 621 13.26 12.77 -17.79
CA TYR A 621 13.13 12.59 -16.34
C TYR A 621 11.97 11.64 -15.95
N ALA A 622 11.32 11.00 -16.93
CA ALA A 622 10.24 10.03 -16.71
C ALA A 622 10.74 8.61 -17.02
N ARG A 623 11.85 8.20 -16.42
CA ARG A 623 12.50 6.90 -16.63
C ARG A 623 13.32 6.49 -15.41
N ARG A 624 13.79 5.25 -15.39
CA ARG A 624 14.78 4.78 -14.43
C ARG A 624 16.01 4.27 -15.12
N GLN A 625 17.18 4.82 -14.76
CA GLN A 625 18.47 4.49 -15.35
C GLN A 625 19.07 3.26 -14.67
N TRP A 626 18.60 2.08 -15.05
CA TRP A 626 19.06 0.80 -14.51
C TRP A 626 20.55 0.55 -14.75
N SER A 627 21.12 1.14 -15.81
CA SER A 627 22.57 1.08 -16.09
C SER A 627 23.41 1.66 -14.96
N LEU A 628 22.91 2.64 -14.20
CA LEU A 628 23.57 3.15 -12.99
C LEU A 628 23.61 2.08 -11.89
N ARG A 629 22.46 1.41 -11.65
CA ARG A 629 22.34 0.32 -10.67
C ARG A 629 23.24 -0.87 -11.05
N ASP A 630 23.35 -1.17 -12.33
CA ASP A 630 24.06 -2.34 -12.82
C ASP A 630 25.58 -2.11 -12.96
N ASN A 631 26.07 -0.86 -12.88
CA ASN A 631 27.47 -0.54 -13.03
C ASN A 631 28.25 -0.66 -11.71
N PRO A 632 29.13 -1.69 -11.51
CA PRO A 632 29.84 -1.91 -10.26
C PRO A 632 30.89 -0.82 -9.96
N ALA A 633 31.24 0.04 -10.93
CA ALA A 633 32.14 1.17 -10.69
C ALA A 633 31.45 2.37 -10.04
N LEU A 634 30.10 2.32 -9.87
CA LEU A 634 29.33 3.41 -9.30
C LEU A 634 28.72 3.00 -7.94
N ARG A 635 28.61 3.94 -7.02
CA ARG A 635 28.03 3.74 -5.68
C ARG A 635 26.53 3.40 -5.73
N TYR A 636 25.84 3.73 -6.81
CA TYR A 636 24.46 3.27 -7.08
C TYR A 636 24.33 1.75 -7.03
N HIS A 637 25.33 1.03 -7.56
CA HIS A 637 25.40 -0.42 -7.48
C HIS A 637 25.40 -0.90 -6.03
N GLY A 638 26.30 -0.36 -5.21
CA GLY A 638 26.43 -0.71 -3.79
C GLY A 638 25.18 -0.38 -2.98
N LEU A 639 24.48 0.73 -3.28
CA LEU A 639 23.19 1.05 -2.65
C LEU A 639 22.12 0.01 -2.97
N GLY A 640 22.03 -0.43 -4.24
CA GLY A 640 21.08 -1.46 -4.63
C GLY A 640 21.42 -2.84 -4.06
N GLU A 641 22.73 -3.21 -3.94
CA GLU A 641 23.14 -4.43 -3.24
C GLU A 641 22.80 -4.38 -1.75
N PHE A 642 22.90 -3.20 -1.13
CA PHE A 642 22.49 -3.01 0.26
C PHE A 642 20.97 -3.18 0.43
N ASP A 643 20.17 -2.66 -0.49
CA ASP A 643 18.72 -2.83 -0.46
C ASP A 643 18.33 -4.31 -0.52
N GLU A 644 18.88 -5.06 -1.49
CA GLU A 644 18.66 -6.51 -1.60
C GLU A 644 19.09 -7.23 -0.31
N ALA A 645 20.22 -6.87 0.25
CA ALA A 645 20.76 -7.49 1.47
C ALA A 645 19.88 -7.19 2.70
N MET A 646 19.44 -5.93 2.90
CA MET A 646 18.60 -5.57 4.05
C MET A 646 17.22 -6.23 3.99
N ILE A 647 16.57 -6.25 2.81
CA ILE A 647 15.29 -6.91 2.61
C ILE A 647 15.41 -8.40 2.90
N ASN A 648 16.40 -9.08 2.33
CA ASN A 648 16.60 -10.53 2.51
C ASN A 648 16.98 -10.89 3.96
N THR A 649 17.82 -10.08 4.64
CA THR A 649 18.17 -10.29 6.04
C THR A 649 16.96 -10.22 6.95
N VAL A 650 16.10 -9.22 6.75
CA VAL A 650 14.93 -8.99 7.60
C VAL A 650 13.80 -9.98 7.29
N SER A 651 13.58 -10.32 6.00
CA SER A 651 12.54 -11.27 5.58
C SER A 651 12.88 -12.73 5.89
N GLY A 652 14.16 -13.08 5.88
CA GLY A 652 14.65 -14.43 6.22
C GLY A 652 14.62 -14.76 7.72
N ALA A 653 14.37 -13.77 8.56
CA ALA A 653 14.35 -13.86 10.01
C ALA A 653 12.91 -13.77 10.57
N THR A 654 12.73 -14.04 11.87
CA THR A 654 11.44 -13.81 12.54
C THR A 654 11.15 -12.33 12.83
N CYS A 655 12.01 -11.45 12.34
CA CYS A 655 12.06 -10.03 12.65
C CYS A 655 10.70 -9.35 12.48
N LEU A 656 10.13 -9.35 11.29
CA LEU A 656 8.93 -8.56 10.99
C LEU A 656 7.64 -9.10 11.65
N SER A 657 7.66 -10.32 12.19
CA SER A 657 6.54 -10.89 12.95
C SER A 657 6.53 -10.50 14.44
N ARG A 658 7.56 -9.78 14.90
CA ARG A 658 7.76 -9.41 16.30
C ARG A 658 7.77 -7.89 16.50
N PRO A 659 7.47 -7.39 17.71
CA PRO A 659 7.67 -5.99 18.06
C PRO A 659 9.16 -5.63 18.07
N ALA A 660 9.46 -4.37 17.76
CA ALA A 660 10.78 -3.80 18.03
C ALA A 660 10.88 -3.42 19.51
N GLU A 661 11.90 -3.91 20.20
CA GLU A 661 12.16 -3.71 21.62
C GLU A 661 13.40 -2.82 21.81
N LEU A 662 13.23 -1.61 22.32
CA LEU A 662 14.35 -0.70 22.59
C LEU A 662 15.30 -1.30 23.63
N LEU A 663 16.58 -1.41 23.30
CA LEU A 663 17.62 -1.85 24.20
C LEU A 663 18.45 -0.66 24.71
N HIS A 664 18.73 0.29 23.83
CA HIS A 664 19.57 1.43 24.13
C HIS A 664 19.29 2.60 23.19
N ALA A 665 19.20 3.80 23.73
CA ALA A 665 19.20 5.05 22.97
C ALA A 665 20.01 6.09 23.73
N HIS A 666 20.96 6.74 23.08
CA HIS A 666 21.81 7.73 23.70
C HIS A 666 22.04 8.92 22.77
N ALA A 667 21.32 10.01 23.04
CA ALA A 667 21.27 11.17 22.16
C ALA A 667 22.64 11.80 21.91
N ALA A 668 23.50 11.95 22.96
CA ALA A 668 24.80 12.59 22.81
C ALA A 668 25.81 11.74 22.01
N ASN A 669 25.75 10.43 22.09
CA ASN A 669 26.58 9.53 21.28
C ASN A 669 25.92 9.19 19.93
N GLN A 670 24.67 9.58 19.75
CA GLN A 670 23.81 9.25 18.59
C GLN A 670 23.79 7.75 18.28
N VAL A 671 23.77 6.92 19.34
CA VAL A 671 23.71 5.46 19.24
C VAL A 671 22.31 4.99 19.60
N LEU A 672 21.74 4.17 18.73
CA LEU A 672 20.44 3.52 18.91
C LEU A 672 20.61 2.01 18.77
N ALA A 673 20.12 1.23 19.72
CA ALA A 673 20.07 -0.22 19.59
C ALA A 673 18.71 -0.77 20.04
N PHE A 674 18.20 -1.73 19.28
CA PHE A 674 16.95 -2.41 19.58
C PHE A 674 16.99 -3.85 19.08
N ARG A 675 16.18 -4.69 19.67
CA ARG A 675 15.96 -6.06 19.22
C ARG A 675 14.61 -6.17 18.49
N ARG A 676 14.54 -7.02 17.48
CA ARG A 676 13.30 -7.42 16.86
C ARG A 676 13.38 -8.89 16.42
N GLY A 677 12.63 -9.76 17.11
CA GLY A 677 12.72 -11.20 16.86
C GLY A 677 14.11 -11.74 17.18
N ASP A 678 14.70 -12.41 16.21
CA ASP A 678 16.04 -13.00 16.25
C ASP A 678 17.16 -12.06 15.71
N LEU A 679 16.80 -10.82 15.40
CA LEU A 679 17.77 -9.79 15.00
C LEU A 679 17.91 -8.68 16.04
N MET A 680 19.11 -8.17 16.15
CA MET A 680 19.45 -6.98 16.90
C MET A 680 20.07 -5.95 15.96
N PHE A 681 19.58 -4.73 16.04
CA PHE A 681 20.01 -3.61 15.21
C PHE A 681 20.75 -2.61 16.06
N VAL A 682 21.92 -2.17 15.60
CA VAL A 682 22.76 -1.18 16.28
C VAL A 682 23.15 -0.11 15.27
N PHE A 683 22.78 1.14 15.55
CA PHE A 683 23.04 2.30 14.69
C PHE A 683 23.96 3.27 15.43
N ASN A 684 24.96 3.75 14.73
CA ASN A 684 25.74 4.93 15.10
C ASN A 684 25.48 6.02 14.04
N PHE A 685 24.71 7.03 14.39
CA PHE A 685 24.45 8.19 13.51
C PHE A 685 25.50 9.29 13.65
N HIS A 686 26.45 9.17 14.60
CA HIS A 686 27.40 10.23 14.89
C HIS A 686 28.26 10.55 13.65
N PRO A 687 28.39 11.83 13.26
CA PRO A 687 29.06 12.22 12.01
C PRO A 687 30.54 12.02 12.02
N THR A 688 31.21 12.13 13.19
CA THR A 688 32.67 12.18 13.30
C THR A 688 33.25 11.24 14.35
N HIS A 689 32.42 10.64 15.22
CA HIS A 689 32.92 9.80 16.32
C HIS A 689 32.61 8.31 16.08
N SER A 690 33.68 7.53 15.86
CA SER A 690 33.62 6.06 15.94
C SER A 690 33.83 5.64 17.38
N HIS A 691 32.98 4.72 17.88
CA HIS A 691 33.06 4.24 19.24
C HIS A 691 33.82 2.92 19.28
N GLU A 692 34.97 2.90 19.95
CA GLU A 692 35.74 1.68 20.22
C GLU A 692 35.25 1.01 21.51
N GLY A 693 34.87 -0.27 21.42
CA GLY A 693 34.40 -1.03 22.57
C GLY A 693 33.11 -0.48 23.21
N TYR A 694 32.14 -0.03 22.42
CA TYR A 694 30.90 0.47 22.93
C TYR A 694 30.06 -0.66 23.54
N ALA A 695 29.64 -0.48 24.78
CA ALA A 695 28.86 -1.48 25.52
C ALA A 695 27.39 -1.39 25.06
N VAL A 696 26.93 -2.34 24.23
CA VAL A 696 25.54 -2.44 23.81
C VAL A 696 24.82 -3.51 24.64
N PRO A 697 23.71 -3.18 25.31
CA PRO A 697 22.92 -4.16 26.06
C PRO A 697 22.36 -5.25 25.14
N VAL A 698 22.45 -6.50 25.57
CA VAL A 698 21.90 -7.67 24.88
C VAL A 698 21.25 -8.61 25.88
N PRO A 699 20.23 -9.39 25.49
CA PRO A 699 19.66 -10.43 26.34
C PRO A 699 20.75 -11.42 26.80
N ALA A 700 20.70 -11.85 28.04
CA ALA A 700 21.72 -12.72 28.64
C ALA A 700 21.83 -14.08 27.89
N GLY A 701 23.06 -14.54 27.69
CA GLY A 701 23.35 -15.89 27.18
C GLY A 701 23.27 -16.04 25.65
N THR A 702 23.18 -14.97 24.90
CA THR A 702 22.95 -15.01 23.45
C THR A 702 24.23 -14.64 22.68
N PRO A 703 24.87 -15.57 21.95
CA PRO A 703 25.94 -15.21 21.01
C PRO A 703 25.36 -14.33 19.91
N CYS A 704 26.08 -13.27 19.51
CA CYS A 704 25.69 -12.39 18.43
C CYS A 704 26.70 -12.53 17.26
N GLN A 705 26.16 -12.80 16.08
CA GLN A 705 26.95 -12.87 14.84
C GLN A 705 26.56 -11.70 13.93
N LEU A 706 27.53 -11.08 13.29
CA LEU A 706 27.27 -10.05 12.29
C LEU A 706 26.55 -10.67 11.08
N SER A 707 25.35 -10.16 10.76
CA SER A 707 24.54 -10.60 9.62
C SER A 707 24.51 -9.55 8.51
N LEU A 708 24.62 -8.26 8.86
CA LEU A 708 24.66 -7.17 7.89
C LEU A 708 25.49 -6.01 8.47
N ASP A 709 26.45 -5.52 7.69
CA ASP A 709 27.21 -4.30 7.96
C ASP A 709 26.93 -3.28 6.85
N SER A 710 26.31 -2.16 7.20
CA SER A 710 26.04 -1.10 6.22
C SER A 710 27.30 -0.43 5.65
N ASP A 711 28.44 -0.62 6.31
CA ASP A 711 29.74 -0.06 5.90
C ASP A 711 30.60 -1.04 5.07
N ALA A 712 30.09 -2.23 4.77
CA ALA A 712 30.79 -3.18 3.93
C ALA A 712 31.09 -2.59 2.54
N SER A 713 32.26 -2.92 1.98
CA SER A 713 32.74 -2.36 0.71
C SER A 713 31.82 -2.68 -0.47
N CYS A 714 31.16 -3.87 -0.45
CA CYS A 714 30.17 -4.25 -1.46
C CYS A 714 28.93 -3.34 -1.45
N PHE A 715 28.65 -2.63 -0.36
CA PHE A 715 27.56 -1.67 -0.20
C PHE A 715 28.02 -0.21 -0.34
N ALA A 716 29.11 0.04 -1.06
CA ALA A 716 29.72 1.35 -1.20
C ALA A 716 30.10 1.99 0.16
N GLY A 717 30.48 1.18 1.13
CA GLY A 717 31.03 1.58 2.43
C GLY A 717 32.56 1.50 2.45
N HIS A 718 33.14 1.78 3.60
CA HIS A 718 34.61 1.81 3.81
C HIS A 718 35.18 0.47 4.24
N GLY A 719 34.37 -0.53 4.57
CA GLY A 719 34.84 -1.86 5.00
C GLY A 719 35.64 -1.85 6.30
N ARG A 720 35.19 -1.07 7.28
CA ARG A 720 35.93 -0.88 8.57
C ARG A 720 35.74 -2.03 9.56
N LEU A 721 34.87 -3.00 9.24
CA LEU A 721 34.60 -4.19 10.06
C LEU A 721 35.01 -5.47 9.33
N SER A 722 35.28 -6.53 10.09
CA SER A 722 35.49 -7.87 9.55
C SER A 722 34.15 -8.54 9.27
N GLU A 723 33.99 -9.16 8.10
CA GLU A 723 32.72 -9.79 7.65
C GLU A 723 32.26 -10.95 8.53
N GLU A 724 33.17 -11.65 9.23
CA GLU A 724 32.87 -12.83 10.06
C GLU A 724 32.97 -12.52 11.57
N GLN A 725 32.62 -11.32 12.00
CA GLN A 725 32.76 -10.93 13.39
C GLN A 725 31.73 -11.58 14.29
N MET A 726 32.22 -12.30 15.32
CA MET A 726 31.41 -12.81 16.44
C MET A 726 31.58 -11.90 17.65
N PHE A 727 30.48 -11.59 18.33
CA PHE A 727 30.48 -10.80 19.55
C PHE A 727 30.22 -11.68 20.77
N SER A 728 31.17 -11.70 21.71
CA SER A 728 30.98 -12.38 22.99
C SER A 728 30.11 -11.52 23.91
N VAL A 729 29.13 -12.14 24.55
CA VAL A 729 28.27 -11.49 25.52
C VAL A 729 28.89 -11.62 26.93
N GLU A 730 29.23 -10.50 27.53
CA GLU A 730 29.77 -10.44 28.91
C GLU A 730 28.87 -9.51 29.74
N ASN A 731 28.39 -10.00 30.88
CA ASN A 731 27.55 -9.21 31.81
C ASN A 731 26.33 -8.56 31.14
N GLY A 732 25.71 -9.25 30.17
CA GLY A 732 24.53 -8.72 29.46
C GLY A 732 24.82 -7.60 28.47
N THR A 733 26.07 -7.47 28.02
CA THR A 733 26.51 -6.52 26.99
C THR A 733 27.43 -7.17 25.98
N ILE A 734 27.46 -6.67 24.76
CA ILE A 734 28.55 -6.85 23.80
C ILE A 734 29.42 -5.60 23.76
N GLN A 735 30.74 -5.79 23.52
CA GLN A 735 31.64 -4.70 23.25
C GLN A 735 31.82 -4.58 21.74
N ALA A 736 31.24 -3.54 21.12
CA ALA A 736 31.25 -3.37 19.68
C ALA A 736 32.09 -2.15 19.24
N TYR A 737 32.82 -2.30 18.14
CA TYR A 737 33.31 -1.16 17.39
C TYR A 737 32.18 -0.65 16.52
N LEU A 738 31.76 0.60 16.71
CA LEU A 738 30.69 1.25 15.97
C LEU A 738 31.27 2.39 15.14
N PRO A 739 31.61 2.17 13.87
CA PRO A 739 32.11 3.25 13.01
C PRO A 739 31.06 4.37 12.84
N THR A 740 31.53 5.56 12.51
CA THR A 740 30.66 6.71 12.19
C THR A 740 29.66 6.38 11.09
N ARG A 741 28.39 6.81 11.23
CA ARG A 741 27.31 6.62 10.24
C ARG A 741 27.19 5.18 9.75
N THR A 742 27.15 4.24 10.69
CA THR A 742 27.10 2.79 10.39
C THR A 742 25.95 2.13 11.13
N ALA A 743 25.35 1.14 10.50
CA ALA A 743 24.39 0.23 11.09
C ALA A 743 24.90 -1.21 11.03
N LEU A 744 24.75 -1.92 12.13
CA LEU A 744 25.04 -3.36 12.25
C LEU A 744 23.75 -4.12 12.52
N VAL A 745 23.53 -5.21 11.81
CA VAL A 745 22.51 -6.19 12.14
C VAL A 745 23.17 -7.45 12.63
N LEU A 746 22.82 -7.85 13.83
CA LEU A 746 23.37 -9.04 14.48
C LEU A 746 22.27 -10.11 14.60
N SER A 747 22.58 -11.33 14.19
CA SER A 747 21.73 -12.48 14.51
C SER A 747 21.96 -12.89 15.96
N VAL A 748 20.84 -13.09 16.65
CA VAL A 748 20.81 -13.46 18.06
C VAL A 748 20.40 -14.93 18.11
N THR A 749 21.38 -15.85 18.25
CA THR A 749 21.05 -17.25 18.40
C THR A 749 20.52 -17.50 19.80
N SER A 750 19.30 -18.08 19.92
CA SER A 750 18.85 -18.60 21.20
C SER A 750 19.89 -19.61 21.68
N ALA A 751 20.30 -19.48 22.94
CA ALA A 751 21.13 -20.53 23.55
C ALA A 751 20.41 -21.86 23.37
N SER A 752 21.02 -22.76 22.62
CA SER A 752 20.54 -24.13 22.39
C SER A 752 20.43 -24.89 23.69
#